data_efc221901b27984068e3c15743b44a6f
#
_entry.id   efc221901b27984068e3c15743b44a6f
#
_cell.length_a   1.000
_cell.length_b   1.000
_cell.length_c   1.000
_cell.angle_alpha   90.00
_cell.angle_beta   90.00
_cell.angle_gamma   90.00
#
_symmetry.space_group_name_H-M   'P 1'
#
loop_
_entity.id
_entity.type
_entity.pdbx_description
1 polymer ?
#
loop_
_entity_poly.entity_id
_entity_poly.type
_entity_poly.pdbx_seq_one_letter_code
_entity_poly.pdbx_strand_id
1 'polypeptide(L)'
;VTDTTQRFFVSYAGPDRAWAEWVGWQLKRAGHQVELDRWDWQTGDDFVQKMNLALHGADAVVALFSKEYFAAERWTRDEWSATVATRGRLVPVAIEALADDDIPALLRNRLYQGLHGLDEPAAAAALLEAVHGPVSPPGPVAFPGAASPDSDTEPDPQRPRMPSSVGLPEVWSVRRRNPDFSGREAEMVQLRTGLLSGHQAVVQALHGMGGIGKTQIALEYAHRFSSQYDLVWWVDAEQADQLPVRYTELADRIGIAKSDAGSEANAHALLQHLRTRHRWLLILDNADQPDQIEPWLPEGPGHVVITSRNPDWHGIAHQSDLNVFTRTDSQAYLQSRIPGITTGQADLLARDLGDLPLALAQAAGVLRGGMSLDRYRQLLTTNTARILQESDVRDYPAPLAATVNIATTRLMDDGHSDATALLRLSAFLGPDPISTAWLETARPRLTTIPGDPDDPMWLRNALQHLGRFGLARTDFDTFQIHRLTQAILRTQPSPDQAAAICDDVTTVLAAVNPGDPQSPADWPTWASLTAHLTTPHVTTAVASQPGLRATLLEAAHFLIRSGLPRAAYGLATALHQAWSTDLGPDHPDTLTCAQYLGHASVDLGDYAKARSIIEDTYIRRRRVLGEDHPDTLHSANDASTTLAYLGGHAEARRMHE
;
A
#
# COMPACT_ATOMS: atom_id res chain seq x y z
N VAL A 1 -14.53 54.03 -5.93
CA VAL A 1 -13.70 52.90 -5.47
C VAL A 1 -12.29 53.20 -5.93
N THR A 2 -11.42 53.63 -5.02
CA THR A 2 -9.99 53.87 -5.30
C THR A 2 -9.33 52.51 -5.45
N ASP A 3 -8.87 52.24 -6.66
CA ASP A 3 -8.17 51.05 -7.09
C ASP A 3 -6.73 51.09 -6.53
N THR A 4 -6.57 50.78 -5.25
CA THR A 4 -5.25 50.70 -4.61
C THR A 4 -4.74 49.29 -4.71
N THR A 5 -3.77 49.06 -5.57
CA THR A 5 -3.02 47.83 -5.65
C THR A 5 -2.41 47.54 -4.29
N GLN A 6 -2.83 46.46 -3.62
CA GLN A 6 -2.31 45.97 -2.34
C GLN A 6 -1.35 44.81 -2.58
N ARG A 7 -0.42 44.62 -1.64
CA ARG A 7 0.52 43.49 -1.65
C ARG A 7 0.10 42.46 -0.60
N PHE A 8 -0.20 41.23 -1.04
CA PHE A 8 -0.63 40.14 -0.19
C PHE A 8 0.44 39.05 -0.10
N PHE A 9 0.62 38.53 1.08
CA PHE A 9 1.33 37.27 1.31
C PHE A 9 0.29 36.19 1.58
N VAL A 10 0.37 35.05 0.87
CA VAL A 10 -0.55 33.93 1.07
C VAL A 10 0.12 32.87 1.93
N SER A 11 -0.39 32.72 3.16
CA SER A 11 0.06 31.74 4.14
C SER A 11 -0.84 30.51 4.12
N TYR A 12 -0.25 29.33 4.00
CA TYR A 12 -0.98 28.08 3.85
C TYR A 12 -0.18 26.88 4.39
N ALA A 13 -0.87 25.78 4.69
CA ALA A 13 -0.22 24.50 4.96
C ALA A 13 0.13 23.78 3.65
N GLY A 14 1.25 23.04 3.63
CA GLY A 14 1.72 22.34 2.42
C GLY A 14 0.65 21.54 1.66
N PRO A 15 -0.24 20.78 2.34
CA PRO A 15 -1.36 20.10 1.68
C PRO A 15 -2.37 21.02 0.99
N ASP A 16 -2.48 22.28 1.44
CA ASP A 16 -3.46 23.28 0.94
C ASP A 16 -2.95 24.07 -0.25
N ARG A 17 -1.84 23.68 -0.81
CA ARG A 17 -1.13 24.37 -1.88
C ARG A 17 -2.01 24.72 -3.08
N ALA A 18 -2.87 23.79 -3.54
CA ALA A 18 -3.74 24.03 -4.67
C ALA A 18 -4.68 25.22 -4.42
N TRP A 19 -5.13 25.37 -3.18
CA TRP A 19 -5.90 26.51 -2.73
C TRP A 19 -5.08 27.80 -2.71
N ALA A 20 -3.85 27.72 -2.23
CA ALA A 20 -2.96 28.88 -2.19
C ALA A 20 -2.65 29.42 -3.59
N GLU A 21 -2.37 28.53 -4.54
CA GLU A 21 -2.14 28.89 -5.94
C GLU A 21 -3.40 29.50 -6.59
N TRP A 22 -4.59 28.92 -6.33
CA TRP A 22 -5.85 29.47 -6.81
C TRP A 22 -6.17 30.84 -6.20
N VAL A 23 -6.05 30.98 -4.88
CA VAL A 23 -6.24 32.26 -4.18
C VAL A 23 -5.26 33.30 -4.70
N GLY A 24 -3.99 32.97 -4.82
CA GLY A 24 -2.98 33.88 -5.38
C GLY A 24 -3.29 34.31 -6.80
N TRP A 25 -3.79 33.39 -7.64
CA TRP A 25 -4.20 33.71 -8.99
C TRP A 25 -5.42 34.65 -9.04
N GLN A 26 -6.45 34.42 -8.22
CA GLN A 26 -7.62 35.28 -8.15
C GLN A 26 -7.26 36.71 -7.69
N LEU A 27 -6.36 36.84 -6.72
CA LEU A 27 -5.88 38.12 -6.24
C LEU A 27 -5.05 38.87 -7.32
N LYS A 28 -4.17 38.15 -8.04
CA LYS A 28 -3.44 38.73 -9.20
C LYS A 28 -4.37 39.18 -10.29
N ARG A 29 -5.41 38.41 -10.61
CA ARG A 29 -6.44 38.75 -11.59
C ARG A 29 -7.25 40.00 -11.19
N ALA A 30 -7.40 40.21 -9.87
CA ALA A 30 -8.05 41.40 -9.33
C ALA A 30 -7.13 42.64 -9.28
N GLY A 31 -5.90 42.56 -9.78
CA GLY A 31 -4.96 43.69 -9.87
C GLY A 31 -4.06 43.87 -8.68
N HIS A 32 -3.97 42.92 -7.75
CA HIS A 32 -3.11 42.97 -6.57
C HIS A 32 -1.73 42.35 -6.83
N GLN A 33 -0.74 42.72 -6.01
CA GLN A 33 0.53 42.05 -5.94
C GLN A 33 0.41 40.91 -4.94
N VAL A 34 0.88 39.72 -5.32
CA VAL A 34 0.79 38.52 -4.47
C VAL A 34 2.18 37.92 -4.36
N GLU A 35 2.59 37.65 -3.16
CA GLU A 35 3.79 36.88 -2.85
C GLU A 35 3.36 35.51 -2.36
N LEU A 36 3.85 34.48 -3.03
CA LEU A 36 3.63 33.07 -2.72
C LEU A 36 4.99 32.37 -2.83
N ASP A 37 5.37 31.59 -1.83
CA ASP A 37 6.66 30.94 -1.74
C ASP A 37 7.09 30.23 -3.04
N ARG A 38 6.15 29.56 -3.67
CA ARG A 38 6.39 28.79 -4.90
C ARG A 38 6.54 29.62 -6.17
N TRP A 39 6.04 30.82 -6.19
CA TRP A 39 6.09 31.65 -7.37
C TRP A 39 7.28 32.63 -7.35
N ASP A 40 7.69 32.99 -6.13
CA ASP A 40 8.57 34.12 -5.94
C ASP A 40 9.92 33.74 -5.28
N TRP A 41 10.03 32.50 -4.70
CA TRP A 41 11.25 32.05 -4.04
C TRP A 41 11.98 31.00 -4.85
N GLN A 42 13.32 31.07 -4.89
CA GLN A 42 14.17 30.20 -5.68
C GLN A 42 14.81 29.10 -4.81
N THR A 43 15.18 28.00 -5.46
CA THR A 43 15.95 26.94 -4.81
C THR A 43 17.29 27.50 -4.31
N GLY A 44 17.54 27.40 -3.00
CA GLY A 44 18.72 27.94 -2.35
C GLY A 44 18.48 29.24 -1.54
N ASP A 45 17.25 29.79 -1.64
CA ASP A 45 16.84 30.90 -0.76
C ASP A 45 16.73 30.43 0.70
N ASP A 46 17.10 31.28 1.63
CA ASP A 46 16.80 31.05 3.04
C ASP A 46 15.30 31.27 3.29
N PHE A 47 14.59 30.18 3.51
CA PHE A 47 13.14 30.17 3.70
C PHE A 47 12.68 31.09 4.83
N VAL A 48 13.37 31.06 5.99
CA VAL A 48 12.99 31.87 7.16
C VAL A 48 13.20 33.34 6.88
N GLN A 49 14.31 33.69 6.24
CA GLN A 49 14.61 35.09 5.89
C GLN A 49 13.61 35.62 4.85
N LYS A 50 13.30 34.84 3.82
CA LYS A 50 12.31 35.21 2.79
C LYS A 50 10.91 35.37 3.36
N MET A 51 10.48 34.44 4.21
CA MET A 51 9.20 34.53 4.91
C MET A 51 9.09 35.81 5.77
N ASN A 52 10.12 36.12 6.54
CA ASN A 52 10.16 37.35 7.34
C ASN A 52 10.05 38.60 6.47
N LEU A 53 10.75 38.64 5.34
CA LEU A 53 10.67 39.76 4.38
C LEU A 53 9.29 39.87 3.76
N ALA A 54 8.67 38.74 3.37
CA ALA A 54 7.33 38.70 2.81
C ALA A 54 6.26 39.21 3.81
N LEU A 55 6.34 38.73 5.06
CA LEU A 55 5.45 39.18 6.15
C LEU A 55 5.57 40.66 6.44
N HIS A 56 6.77 41.22 6.43
CA HIS A 56 6.99 42.66 6.68
C HIS A 56 6.67 43.55 5.47
N GLY A 57 6.77 43.00 4.28
CA GLY A 57 6.52 43.73 3.03
C GLY A 57 5.08 43.68 2.55
N ALA A 58 4.22 42.81 3.11
CA ALA A 58 2.83 42.67 2.72
C ALA A 58 1.91 43.67 3.47
N ASP A 59 0.93 44.23 2.75
CA ASP A 59 -0.14 45.06 3.36
C ASP A 59 -1.11 44.20 4.19
N ALA A 60 -1.30 42.94 3.78
CA ALA A 60 -2.06 41.95 4.53
C ALA A 60 -1.59 40.52 4.24
N VAL A 61 -1.84 39.63 5.19
CA VAL A 61 -1.59 38.19 5.07
C VAL A 61 -2.93 37.50 4.87
N VAL A 62 -3.08 36.78 3.75
CA VAL A 62 -4.22 35.91 3.50
C VAL A 62 -3.88 34.53 4.04
N ALA A 63 -4.51 34.13 5.13
CA ALA A 63 -4.25 32.86 5.81
C ALA A 63 -5.32 31.82 5.47
N LEU A 64 -4.91 30.72 4.86
CA LEU A 64 -5.80 29.64 4.47
C LEU A 64 -6.04 28.67 5.64
N PHE A 65 -7.13 28.84 6.33
CA PHE A 65 -7.49 28.05 7.49
C PHE A 65 -7.95 26.65 7.09
N SER A 66 -7.24 25.67 7.60
CA SER A 66 -7.54 24.23 7.52
C SER A 66 -7.09 23.56 8.82
N LYS A 67 -7.48 22.31 9.05
CA LYS A 67 -6.95 21.51 10.17
C LYS A 67 -5.44 21.34 10.10
N GLU A 68 -4.93 21.19 8.89
CA GLU A 68 -3.50 21.11 8.62
C GLU A 68 -2.79 22.45 8.88
N TYR A 69 -3.44 23.57 8.63
CA TYR A 69 -2.88 24.91 8.93
C TYR A 69 -2.63 25.10 10.42
N PHE A 70 -3.47 24.53 11.27
CA PHE A 70 -3.39 24.63 12.72
C PHE A 70 -2.67 23.46 13.40
N ALA A 71 -2.17 22.49 12.66
CA ALA A 71 -1.42 21.36 13.21
C ALA A 71 -0.18 21.85 14.01
N ALA A 72 0.04 21.24 15.18
CA ALA A 72 0.97 21.76 16.21
C ALA A 72 2.44 21.89 15.79
N GLU A 73 2.86 21.26 14.71
CA GLU A 73 4.25 21.16 14.26
C GLU A 73 4.52 21.94 12.95
N ARG A 74 3.67 22.89 12.57
CA ARG A 74 3.77 23.60 11.29
C ARG A 74 4.28 25.04 11.44
N TRP A 75 5.08 25.48 10.48
CA TRP A 75 5.60 26.86 10.36
C TRP A 75 4.49 27.92 10.29
N THR A 76 3.32 27.56 9.76
CA THR A 76 2.14 28.44 9.70
C THR A 76 1.75 29.03 11.05
N ARG A 77 2.07 28.36 12.16
CA ARG A 77 1.84 28.87 13.52
C ARG A 77 2.67 30.10 13.82
N ASP A 78 3.90 30.14 13.37
CA ASP A 78 4.82 31.27 13.59
C ASP A 78 4.45 32.43 12.67
N GLU A 79 3.95 32.18 11.46
CA GLU A 79 3.49 33.18 10.50
C GLU A 79 2.30 33.99 11.03
N TRP A 80 1.21 33.33 11.46
CA TRP A 80 0.07 34.06 12.00
C TRP A 80 0.36 34.68 13.36
N SER A 81 1.21 34.04 14.19
CA SER A 81 1.64 34.60 15.47
C SER A 81 2.43 35.88 15.27
N ALA A 82 3.37 35.91 14.30
CA ALA A 82 4.11 37.09 13.95
C ALA A 82 3.19 38.21 13.41
N THR A 83 2.26 37.87 12.52
CA THR A 83 1.29 38.83 11.96
C THR A 83 0.39 39.41 13.04
N VAL A 84 -0.08 38.61 14.00
CA VAL A 84 -0.87 39.07 15.13
C VAL A 84 -0.03 39.96 16.07
N ALA A 85 1.22 39.62 16.31
CA ALA A 85 2.12 40.38 17.17
C ALA A 85 2.54 41.74 16.57
N THR A 86 2.68 41.83 15.24
CA THR A 86 3.11 43.07 14.54
C THR A 86 1.94 43.98 14.17
N ARG A 87 0.68 43.64 14.56
CA ARG A 87 -0.54 44.38 14.19
C ARG A 87 -0.81 44.44 12.67
N GLY A 88 -0.23 43.52 11.90
CA GLY A 88 -0.53 43.36 10.48
C GLY A 88 -1.98 42.96 10.25
N ARG A 89 -2.53 43.27 9.05
CA ARG A 89 -3.88 42.83 8.67
C ARG A 89 -3.85 41.35 8.30
N LEU A 90 -4.49 40.50 9.11
CA LEU A 90 -4.73 39.10 8.80
C LEU A 90 -6.13 38.97 8.16
N VAL A 91 -6.19 38.34 6.99
CA VAL A 91 -7.41 37.99 6.27
C VAL A 91 -7.57 36.47 6.34
N PRO A 92 -8.34 35.96 7.32
CA PRO A 92 -8.53 34.52 7.46
C PRO A 92 -9.57 34.00 6.47
N VAL A 93 -9.22 32.93 5.76
CA VAL A 93 -10.08 32.30 4.74
C VAL A 93 -10.12 30.80 5.02
N ALA A 94 -11.30 30.28 5.37
CA ALA A 94 -11.46 28.86 5.64
C ALA A 94 -11.72 28.09 4.35
N ILE A 95 -10.87 27.11 4.08
CA ILE A 95 -10.95 26.25 2.89
C ILE A 95 -11.62 24.91 3.17
N GLU A 96 -11.93 24.63 4.43
CA GLU A 96 -12.72 23.48 4.89
C GLU A 96 -13.59 23.87 6.09
N ALA A 97 -14.55 23.00 6.45
CA ALA A 97 -15.36 23.23 7.65
C ALA A 97 -14.51 22.97 8.91
N LEU A 98 -14.41 23.98 9.77
CA LEU A 98 -13.66 23.95 11.02
C LEU A 98 -14.62 24.01 12.21
N ALA A 99 -14.38 23.16 13.21
CA ALA A 99 -15.04 23.27 14.51
C ALA A 99 -14.29 24.30 15.39
N ASP A 100 -14.96 24.84 16.40
CA ASP A 100 -14.34 25.83 17.32
C ASP A 100 -13.05 25.29 17.98
N ASP A 101 -12.97 23.97 18.21
CA ASP A 101 -11.80 23.33 18.80
C ASP A 101 -10.65 23.12 17.79
N ASP A 102 -10.91 23.18 16.49
CA ASP A 102 -9.89 23.11 15.45
C ASP A 102 -9.10 24.43 15.34
N ILE A 103 -9.67 25.55 15.85
CA ILE A 103 -9.09 26.88 15.72
C ILE A 103 -8.40 27.29 17.04
N PRO A 104 -7.14 27.76 17.01
CA PRO A 104 -6.46 28.26 18.18
C PRO A 104 -7.24 29.37 18.90
N ALA A 105 -7.23 29.35 20.23
CA ALA A 105 -8.04 30.28 21.07
C ALA A 105 -7.85 31.76 20.71
N LEU A 106 -6.67 32.18 20.28
CA LEU A 106 -6.37 33.56 19.86
C LEU A 106 -7.07 33.97 18.55
N LEU A 107 -7.46 33.03 17.73
CA LEU A 107 -8.09 33.26 16.42
C LEU A 107 -9.60 32.93 16.40
N ARG A 108 -10.14 32.25 17.41
CA ARG A 108 -11.57 31.86 17.49
C ARG A 108 -12.55 33.03 17.36
N ASN A 109 -12.17 34.18 17.89
CA ASN A 109 -13.03 35.39 17.86
C ASN A 109 -12.84 36.22 16.60
N ARG A 110 -12.04 35.79 15.62
CA ARG A 110 -11.89 36.49 14.35
C ARG A 110 -12.92 35.98 13.35
N LEU A 111 -13.61 36.90 12.69
CA LEU A 111 -14.43 36.56 11.55
C LEU A 111 -13.54 36.03 10.42
N TYR A 112 -13.89 34.89 9.88
CA TYR A 112 -13.23 34.32 8.70
C TYR A 112 -14.24 34.08 7.58
N GLN A 113 -13.77 34.16 6.32
CA GLN A 113 -14.58 33.89 5.15
C GLN A 113 -14.44 32.42 4.75
N GLY A 114 -15.56 31.67 4.70
CA GLY A 114 -15.57 30.31 4.20
C GLY A 114 -15.60 30.28 2.67
N LEU A 115 -14.71 29.53 2.07
CA LEU A 115 -14.72 29.22 0.63
C LEU A 115 -15.19 27.80 0.34
N HIS A 116 -15.19 26.93 1.35
CA HIS A 116 -15.64 25.54 1.21
C HIS A 116 -17.13 25.47 0.86
N GLY A 117 -17.49 24.50 -0.01
CA GLY A 117 -18.88 24.29 -0.42
C GLY A 117 -19.45 25.33 -1.41
N LEU A 118 -18.64 26.31 -1.83
CA LEU A 118 -18.98 27.27 -2.86
C LEU A 118 -18.51 26.79 -4.25
N ASP A 119 -19.21 27.21 -5.30
CA ASP A 119 -18.67 27.09 -6.65
C ASP A 119 -17.56 28.13 -6.91
N GLU A 120 -16.81 27.97 -7.98
CA GLU A 120 -15.64 28.82 -8.24
C GLU A 120 -15.98 30.33 -8.35
N PRO A 121 -17.05 30.75 -9.04
CA PRO A 121 -17.44 32.17 -9.09
C PRO A 121 -17.80 32.71 -7.71
N ALA A 122 -18.57 31.98 -6.92
CA ALA A 122 -18.95 32.38 -5.56
C ALA A 122 -17.74 32.41 -4.61
N ALA A 123 -16.83 31.44 -4.72
CA ALA A 123 -15.62 31.41 -3.92
C ALA A 123 -14.67 32.59 -4.28
N ALA A 124 -14.55 32.94 -5.56
CA ALA A 124 -13.77 34.09 -5.99
C ALA A 124 -14.39 35.43 -5.48
N ALA A 125 -15.70 35.55 -5.52
CA ALA A 125 -16.41 36.74 -4.99
C ALA A 125 -16.22 36.83 -3.47
N ALA A 126 -16.38 35.73 -2.74
CA ALA A 126 -16.18 35.65 -1.27
C ALA A 126 -14.74 35.98 -0.87
N LEU A 127 -13.75 35.51 -1.62
CA LEU A 127 -12.34 35.85 -1.41
C LEU A 127 -12.10 37.37 -1.56
N LEU A 128 -12.60 37.97 -2.64
CA LEU A 128 -12.43 39.41 -2.89
C LEU A 128 -13.18 40.26 -1.85
N GLU A 129 -14.35 39.81 -1.38
CA GLU A 129 -15.06 40.46 -0.27
C GLU A 129 -14.24 40.40 1.03
N ALA A 130 -13.63 39.25 1.35
CA ALA A 130 -12.76 39.14 2.53
C ALA A 130 -11.56 40.10 2.47
N VAL A 131 -11.01 40.31 1.29
CA VAL A 131 -9.84 41.16 1.05
C VAL A 131 -10.21 42.66 1.07
N HIS A 132 -11.28 43.06 0.40
CA HIS A 132 -11.69 44.47 0.30
C HIS A 132 -12.58 44.95 1.45
N GLY A 133 -13.17 44.01 2.20
CA GLY A 133 -14.19 44.29 3.21
C GLY A 133 -15.63 44.27 2.64
N PRO A 134 -16.65 44.30 3.49
CA PRO A 134 -18.04 44.18 3.07
C PRO A 134 -18.44 45.39 2.20
N VAL A 135 -18.97 45.10 1.01
CA VAL A 135 -19.54 46.07 0.11
C VAL A 135 -21.07 46.03 0.27
N SER A 136 -21.69 47.13 0.58
CA SER A 136 -23.16 47.21 0.61
C SER A 136 -23.72 46.94 -0.80
N PRO A 137 -24.76 46.09 -0.94
CA PRO A 137 -25.34 45.80 -2.24
C PRO A 137 -25.82 47.07 -2.93
N PRO A 138 -25.58 47.23 -4.22
CA PRO A 138 -25.95 48.45 -4.96
C PRO A 138 -27.47 48.58 -5.26
N GLY A 139 -28.29 47.64 -4.77
CA GLY A 139 -29.73 47.59 -5.00
C GLY A 139 -30.44 46.61 -4.04
N PRO A 140 -31.74 46.39 -4.21
CA PRO A 140 -32.53 45.52 -3.35
C PRO A 140 -32.00 44.09 -3.41
N VAL A 141 -31.75 43.50 -2.25
CA VAL A 141 -31.31 42.10 -2.10
C VAL A 141 -32.48 41.17 -2.40
N ALA A 142 -32.29 40.17 -3.26
CA ALA A 142 -33.31 39.18 -3.57
C ALA A 142 -33.66 38.34 -2.30
N PHE A 143 -34.94 37.94 -2.22
CA PHE A 143 -35.45 37.15 -1.12
C PHE A 143 -34.73 35.78 -1.04
N PRO A 144 -34.18 35.41 0.12
CA PRO A 144 -33.32 34.20 0.25
C PRO A 144 -34.03 32.86 0.10
N GLY A 145 -35.36 32.86 -0.13
CA GLY A 145 -36.16 31.64 -0.33
C GLY A 145 -36.42 31.26 -1.78
N ALA A 146 -35.81 31.93 -2.79
CA ALA A 146 -35.93 31.53 -4.18
C ALA A 146 -34.96 30.38 -4.50
N ALA A 147 -35.51 29.25 -4.97
CA ALA A 147 -34.70 28.11 -5.41
C ALA A 147 -33.77 28.50 -6.57
N SER A 148 -32.49 28.26 -6.43
CA SER A 148 -31.52 28.37 -7.51
C SER A 148 -31.80 27.32 -8.58
N PRO A 149 -31.77 27.69 -9.90
CA PRO A 149 -31.87 26.69 -10.95
C PRO A 149 -30.63 25.81 -10.98
N ASP A 150 -30.86 24.53 -11.12
CA ASP A 150 -29.86 23.47 -11.31
C ASP A 150 -28.86 23.88 -12.39
N SER A 151 -27.59 23.97 -12.01
CA SER A 151 -26.51 24.02 -12.99
C SER A 151 -25.93 22.59 -13.14
N ASP A 152 -26.53 21.81 -14.03
CA ASP A 152 -25.95 20.62 -14.64
C ASP A 152 -24.79 21.04 -15.57
N THR A 153 -23.70 21.47 -14.97
CA THR A 153 -22.41 21.59 -15.67
C THR A 153 -21.51 20.53 -15.13
N GLU A 154 -21.24 19.50 -15.93
CA GLU A 154 -20.21 18.49 -15.59
C GLU A 154 -18.91 19.21 -15.18
N PRO A 155 -18.30 18.84 -14.05
CA PRO A 155 -17.09 19.50 -13.59
C PRO A 155 -15.95 19.23 -14.58
N ASP A 156 -15.29 20.30 -15.03
CA ASP A 156 -14.08 20.23 -15.85
C ASP A 156 -13.02 19.35 -15.17
N PRO A 157 -12.62 18.23 -15.77
CA PRO A 157 -11.69 17.28 -15.16
C PRO A 157 -10.29 17.85 -14.92
N GLN A 158 -9.95 18.99 -15.51
CA GLN A 158 -8.65 19.67 -15.35
C GLN A 158 -8.64 20.70 -14.20
N ARG A 159 -9.78 21.02 -13.62
CA ARG A 159 -9.83 21.97 -12.50
C ARG A 159 -9.59 21.27 -11.17
N PRO A 160 -8.77 21.86 -10.26
CA PRO A 160 -8.64 21.32 -8.92
C PRO A 160 -10.02 21.36 -8.24
N ARG A 161 -10.45 20.18 -7.75
CA ARG A 161 -11.68 20.09 -6.97
C ARG A 161 -11.48 20.81 -5.65
N MET A 162 -12.48 21.54 -5.21
CA MET A 162 -12.52 22.10 -3.86
C MET A 162 -12.41 20.94 -2.88
N PRO A 163 -11.49 20.96 -1.91
CA PRO A 163 -11.40 19.91 -0.90
C PRO A 163 -12.76 19.82 -0.22
N SER A 164 -13.44 18.67 -0.36
CA SER A 164 -14.68 18.46 0.37
C SER A 164 -14.35 18.35 1.85
N SER A 165 -15.10 19.02 2.69
CA SER A 165 -15.02 18.94 4.16
C SER A 165 -15.42 17.56 4.71
N VAL A 166 -15.76 16.61 3.86
CA VAL A 166 -16.35 15.33 4.25
C VAL A 166 -15.49 14.18 3.74
N GLY A 167 -14.56 13.74 4.58
CA GLY A 167 -14.05 12.38 4.56
C GLY A 167 -13.15 11.96 3.39
N LEU A 168 -12.76 10.71 3.44
CA LEU A 168 -12.06 10.00 2.37
C LEU A 168 -12.98 9.83 1.14
N PRO A 169 -12.42 9.57 -0.05
CA PRO A 169 -13.19 9.21 -1.24
C PRO A 169 -14.20 8.10 -0.96
N GLU A 170 -15.30 8.09 -1.69
CA GLU A 170 -16.36 7.08 -1.55
C GLU A 170 -15.81 5.66 -1.71
N VAL A 171 -14.88 5.48 -2.64
CA VAL A 171 -14.17 4.23 -2.85
C VAL A 171 -12.72 4.38 -2.39
N TRP A 172 -12.42 3.77 -1.27
CA TRP A 172 -11.13 3.89 -0.62
C TRP A 172 -10.67 2.55 -0.05
N SER A 173 -9.49 2.06 -0.48
CA SER A 173 -8.87 0.83 0.04
C SER A 173 -7.46 1.05 0.58
N VAL A 174 -7.06 2.31 0.79
CA VAL A 174 -5.70 2.61 1.22
C VAL A 174 -5.54 2.39 2.72
N ARG A 175 -4.43 1.78 3.10
CA ARG A 175 -4.03 1.53 4.49
C ARG A 175 -3.93 2.84 5.28
N ARG A 176 -3.90 2.74 6.62
CA ARG A 176 -3.74 3.92 7.48
C ARG A 176 -2.47 4.69 7.14
N ARG A 177 -2.58 6.03 7.18
CA ARG A 177 -1.46 6.95 6.99
C ARG A 177 -0.37 6.66 8.03
N ASN A 178 0.89 6.73 7.60
CA ASN A 178 2.00 6.65 8.51
C ASN A 178 2.16 8.01 9.25
N PRO A 179 1.92 8.09 10.57
CA PRO A 179 2.04 9.35 11.31
C PRO A 179 3.49 9.85 11.39
N ASP A 180 4.44 8.96 11.18
CA ASP A 180 5.86 9.21 11.29
C ASP A 180 6.54 9.45 9.93
N PHE A 181 5.75 9.67 8.87
CA PHE A 181 6.30 10.00 7.55
C PHE A 181 7.02 11.36 7.61
N SER A 182 8.27 11.39 7.18
CA SER A 182 9.09 12.61 7.16
C SER A 182 10.02 12.63 5.95
N GLY A 183 10.43 13.83 5.53
CA GLY A 183 11.24 14.02 4.34
C GLY A 183 10.49 13.73 3.04
N ARG A 184 11.23 13.55 1.94
CA ARG A 184 10.68 13.17 0.62
C ARG A 184 9.78 14.22 -0.03
N GLU A 185 9.89 15.47 0.34
CA GLU A 185 9.06 16.52 -0.28
C GLU A 185 9.40 16.72 -1.76
N ALA A 186 10.68 16.62 -2.13
CA ALA A 186 11.10 16.73 -3.53
C ALA A 186 10.54 15.61 -4.39
N GLU A 187 10.63 14.38 -3.91
CA GLU A 187 10.10 13.19 -4.60
C GLU A 187 8.56 13.23 -4.66
N MET A 188 7.91 13.71 -3.60
CA MET A 188 6.46 13.91 -3.57
C MET A 188 6.01 14.93 -4.62
N VAL A 189 6.73 16.05 -4.72
CA VAL A 189 6.48 17.08 -5.75
C VAL A 189 6.73 16.54 -7.15
N GLN A 190 7.82 15.78 -7.34
CA GLN A 190 8.14 15.17 -8.62
C GLN A 190 7.04 14.18 -9.05
N LEU A 191 6.62 13.28 -8.15
CA LEU A 191 5.52 12.34 -8.38
C LEU A 191 4.24 13.09 -8.75
N ARG A 192 3.90 14.14 -8.00
CA ARG A 192 2.71 14.95 -8.27
C ARG A 192 2.78 15.65 -9.62
N THR A 193 3.91 16.26 -9.94
CA THR A 193 4.12 16.95 -11.23
C THR A 193 4.02 15.95 -12.38
N GLY A 194 4.64 14.77 -12.25
CA GLY A 194 4.56 13.72 -13.23
C GLY A 194 3.12 13.26 -13.49
N LEU A 195 2.35 13.01 -12.44
CA LEU A 195 0.95 12.59 -12.57
C LEU A 195 0.04 13.67 -13.19
N LEU A 196 0.37 14.95 -13.04
CA LEU A 196 -0.40 16.06 -13.61
C LEU A 196 0.03 16.44 -15.04
N SER A 197 1.11 15.87 -15.56
CA SER A 197 1.68 16.30 -16.85
C SER A 197 0.97 15.71 -18.09
N GLY A 198 0.04 14.76 -17.93
CA GLY A 198 -0.60 14.03 -19.03
C GLY A 198 -2.11 14.21 -19.10
N HIS A 199 -2.66 14.01 -20.30
CA HIS A 199 -4.12 14.02 -20.56
C HIS A 199 -4.74 12.60 -20.58
N GLN A 200 -3.93 11.56 -20.43
CA GLN A 200 -4.34 10.15 -20.35
C GLN A 200 -3.85 9.56 -19.03
N ALA A 201 -4.21 8.33 -18.74
CA ALA A 201 -3.76 7.64 -17.54
C ALA A 201 -2.22 7.74 -17.42
N VAL A 202 -1.78 8.54 -16.44
CA VAL A 202 -0.34 8.74 -16.23
C VAL A 202 0.15 7.68 -15.27
N VAL A 203 1.04 6.84 -15.75
CA VAL A 203 1.69 5.79 -14.96
C VAL A 203 3.03 6.31 -14.46
N GLN A 204 3.20 6.36 -13.14
CA GLN A 204 4.46 6.73 -12.49
C GLN A 204 5.02 5.53 -11.73
N ALA A 205 6.21 5.08 -12.10
CA ALA A 205 6.92 4.01 -11.42
C ALA A 205 7.96 4.55 -10.44
N LEU A 206 7.75 4.32 -9.15
CA LEU A 206 8.72 4.59 -8.09
C LEU A 206 9.70 3.42 -8.02
N HIS A 207 10.89 3.60 -8.55
CA HIS A 207 11.94 2.58 -8.60
C HIS A 207 12.99 2.79 -7.50
N GLY A 208 13.61 1.69 -7.05
CA GLY A 208 14.74 1.76 -6.12
C GLY A 208 14.86 0.53 -5.22
N MET A 209 15.94 0.46 -4.43
CA MET A 209 16.22 -0.64 -3.52
C MET A 209 15.06 -0.94 -2.55
N GLY A 210 15.03 -2.17 -2.02
CA GLY A 210 14.15 -2.51 -0.91
C GLY A 210 14.43 -1.65 0.34
N GLY A 211 13.39 -1.27 1.07
CA GLY A 211 13.54 -0.53 2.33
C GLY A 211 13.78 0.98 2.20
N ILE A 212 13.82 1.55 0.99
CA ILE A 212 13.99 3.00 0.78
C ILE A 212 12.70 3.83 0.91
N GLY A 213 11.55 3.17 1.08
CA GLY A 213 10.29 3.85 1.36
C GLY A 213 9.38 4.10 0.17
N LYS A 214 9.48 3.37 -0.95
CA LYS A 214 8.57 3.47 -2.11
C LYS A 214 7.10 3.38 -1.74
N THR A 215 6.73 2.30 -1.06
CA THR A 215 5.38 2.07 -0.52
C THR A 215 4.93 3.21 0.40
N GLN A 216 5.85 3.79 1.20
CA GLN A 216 5.52 4.89 2.10
C GLN A 216 5.22 6.19 1.35
N ILE A 217 5.94 6.48 0.26
CA ILE A 217 5.66 7.65 -0.60
C ILE A 217 4.32 7.48 -1.30
N ALA A 218 4.03 6.31 -1.87
CA ALA A 218 2.74 6.03 -2.52
C ALA A 218 1.58 6.15 -1.52
N LEU A 219 1.77 5.64 -0.30
CA LEU A 219 0.80 5.74 0.79
C LEU A 219 0.55 7.19 1.19
N GLU A 220 1.61 7.94 1.42
CA GLU A 220 1.53 9.36 1.78
C GLU A 220 0.90 10.19 0.66
N TYR A 221 1.24 9.90 -0.61
CA TYR A 221 0.62 10.53 -1.76
C TYR A 221 -0.90 10.34 -1.77
N ALA A 222 -1.37 9.10 -1.59
CA ALA A 222 -2.78 8.79 -1.56
C ALA A 222 -3.52 9.59 -0.46
N HIS A 223 -2.93 9.69 0.72
CA HIS A 223 -3.53 10.43 1.83
C HIS A 223 -3.49 11.95 1.63
N ARG A 224 -2.36 12.51 1.16
CA ARG A 224 -2.23 13.96 0.95
C ARG A 224 -3.15 14.48 -0.15
N PHE A 225 -3.38 13.69 -1.18
CA PHE A 225 -4.15 14.10 -2.36
C PHE A 225 -5.51 13.39 -2.47
N SER A 226 -5.99 12.76 -1.39
CA SER A 226 -7.24 12.02 -1.34
C SER A 226 -8.44 12.82 -1.87
N SER A 227 -8.54 14.10 -1.52
CA SER A 227 -9.63 15.00 -1.94
C SER A 227 -9.70 15.26 -3.46
N GLN A 228 -8.66 14.90 -4.20
CA GLN A 228 -8.59 15.08 -5.64
C GLN A 228 -9.10 13.88 -6.45
N TYR A 229 -9.42 12.80 -5.76
CA TYR A 229 -9.91 11.57 -6.34
C TYR A 229 -11.27 11.21 -5.79
N ASP A 230 -12.08 10.55 -6.60
CA ASP A 230 -13.37 9.96 -6.21
C ASP A 230 -13.21 8.48 -5.86
N LEU A 231 -12.15 7.89 -6.39
CA LEU A 231 -11.78 6.50 -6.17
C LEU A 231 -10.26 6.42 -5.95
N VAL A 232 -9.84 5.80 -4.86
CA VAL A 232 -8.45 5.45 -4.61
C VAL A 232 -8.40 3.99 -4.20
N TRP A 233 -7.69 3.18 -4.98
CA TRP A 233 -7.62 1.75 -4.76
C TRP A 233 -6.18 1.26 -4.71
N TRP A 234 -5.87 0.54 -3.64
CA TRP A 234 -4.57 -0.07 -3.42
C TRP A 234 -4.60 -1.53 -3.81
N VAL A 235 -3.66 -1.94 -4.65
CA VAL A 235 -3.51 -3.31 -5.12
C VAL A 235 -2.09 -3.78 -4.78
N ASP A 236 -1.98 -4.91 -4.10
CA ASP A 236 -0.71 -5.62 -4.02
C ASP A 236 -0.49 -6.34 -5.36
N ALA A 237 0.58 -5.96 -6.06
CA ALA A 237 0.92 -6.43 -7.39
C ALA A 237 2.16 -7.34 -7.41
N GLU A 238 2.58 -7.87 -6.26
CA GLU A 238 3.72 -8.79 -6.17
C GLU A 238 3.46 -10.07 -6.96
N GLN A 239 2.23 -10.57 -6.95
CA GLN A 239 1.77 -11.67 -7.79
C GLN A 239 0.90 -11.11 -8.92
N ALA A 240 1.51 -10.84 -10.06
CA ALA A 240 0.87 -10.19 -11.21
C ALA A 240 -0.33 -10.99 -11.75
N ASP A 241 -0.29 -12.30 -11.66
CA ASP A 241 -1.36 -13.22 -12.05
C ASP A 241 -2.61 -13.14 -11.16
N GLN A 242 -2.52 -12.56 -9.98
CA GLN A 242 -3.67 -12.30 -9.10
C GLN A 242 -4.35 -10.94 -9.35
N LEU A 243 -3.80 -10.08 -10.20
CA LEU A 243 -4.40 -8.77 -10.50
C LEU A 243 -5.87 -8.86 -10.93
N PRO A 244 -6.31 -9.83 -11.77
CA PRO A 244 -7.73 -9.95 -12.12
C PRO A 244 -8.65 -10.13 -10.92
N VAL A 245 -8.24 -10.89 -9.89
CA VAL A 245 -9.03 -11.06 -8.66
C VAL A 245 -9.10 -9.74 -7.89
N ARG A 246 -7.96 -9.06 -7.72
CA ARG A 246 -7.91 -7.77 -7.03
C ARG A 246 -8.73 -6.69 -7.74
N TYR A 247 -8.77 -6.73 -9.06
CA TYR A 247 -9.60 -5.83 -9.86
C TYR A 247 -11.10 -6.20 -9.77
N THR A 248 -11.42 -7.49 -9.63
CA THR A 248 -12.79 -7.93 -9.38
C THR A 248 -13.32 -7.40 -8.05
N GLU A 249 -12.49 -7.34 -6.99
CA GLU A 249 -12.85 -6.73 -5.71
C GLU A 249 -13.25 -5.25 -5.88
N LEU A 250 -12.50 -4.49 -6.68
CA LEU A 250 -12.85 -3.10 -7.01
C LEU A 250 -14.13 -3.03 -7.87
N ALA A 251 -14.25 -3.90 -8.89
CA ALA A 251 -15.42 -3.97 -9.74
C ALA A 251 -16.70 -4.25 -8.95
N ASP A 252 -16.63 -5.14 -7.96
CA ASP A 252 -17.72 -5.43 -7.02
C ASP A 252 -18.03 -4.21 -6.15
N ARG A 253 -17.01 -3.59 -5.59
CA ARG A 253 -17.17 -2.40 -4.74
C ARG A 253 -17.88 -1.24 -5.44
N ILE A 254 -17.69 -1.09 -6.76
CA ILE A 254 -18.37 -0.07 -7.57
C ILE A 254 -19.62 -0.60 -8.30
N GLY A 255 -20.02 -1.82 -8.04
CA GLY A 255 -21.27 -2.40 -8.51
C GLY A 255 -21.31 -2.80 -9.99
N ILE A 256 -20.15 -3.06 -10.62
CA ILE A 256 -20.06 -3.49 -12.03
C ILE A 256 -19.67 -4.95 -12.22
N ALA A 257 -19.23 -5.64 -11.16
CA ALA A 257 -18.89 -7.06 -11.23
C ALA A 257 -20.14 -7.90 -11.49
N LYS A 258 -19.96 -8.95 -12.28
CA LYS A 258 -20.99 -9.97 -12.52
C LYS A 258 -20.58 -11.26 -11.82
N SER A 259 -21.47 -11.81 -11.01
CA SER A 259 -21.21 -13.02 -10.21
C SER A 259 -21.01 -14.29 -11.03
N ASP A 260 -21.50 -14.30 -12.27
CA ASP A 260 -21.38 -15.41 -13.23
C ASP A 260 -20.18 -15.26 -14.18
N ALA A 261 -19.49 -14.12 -14.14
CA ALA A 261 -18.30 -13.88 -14.93
C ALA A 261 -17.03 -14.21 -14.12
N GLY A 262 -16.02 -14.76 -14.79
CA GLY A 262 -14.71 -15.00 -14.17
C GLY A 262 -13.97 -13.70 -13.83
N SER A 263 -12.91 -13.81 -13.04
CA SER A 263 -12.12 -12.65 -12.58
C SER A 263 -11.54 -11.83 -13.75
N GLU A 264 -11.07 -12.47 -14.80
CA GLU A 264 -10.55 -11.77 -15.99
C GLU A 264 -11.63 -10.92 -16.67
N ALA A 265 -12.84 -11.46 -16.82
CA ALA A 265 -13.94 -10.73 -17.46
C ALA A 265 -14.37 -9.52 -16.61
N ASN A 266 -14.43 -9.66 -15.30
CA ASN A 266 -14.72 -8.56 -14.37
C ASN A 266 -13.59 -7.53 -14.34
N ALA A 267 -12.33 -7.96 -14.40
CA ALA A 267 -11.18 -7.08 -14.49
C ALA A 267 -11.19 -6.26 -15.79
N HIS A 268 -11.49 -6.89 -16.93
CA HIS A 268 -11.65 -6.17 -18.20
C HIS A 268 -12.82 -5.17 -18.17
N ALA A 269 -13.94 -5.55 -17.55
CA ALA A 269 -15.07 -4.64 -17.37
C ALA A 269 -14.67 -3.42 -16.50
N LEU A 270 -13.86 -3.62 -15.46
CA LEU A 270 -13.28 -2.54 -14.66
C LEU A 270 -12.39 -1.62 -15.50
N LEU A 271 -11.46 -2.19 -16.27
CA LEU A 271 -10.56 -1.42 -17.13
C LEU A 271 -11.35 -0.56 -18.13
N GLN A 272 -12.39 -1.12 -18.75
CA GLN A 272 -13.28 -0.36 -19.63
C GLN A 272 -14.03 0.75 -18.89
N HIS A 273 -14.50 0.50 -17.68
CA HIS A 273 -15.16 1.51 -16.86
C HIS A 273 -14.21 2.67 -16.50
N LEU A 274 -12.96 2.37 -16.13
CA LEU A 274 -11.97 3.39 -15.80
C LEU A 274 -11.56 4.26 -16.99
N ARG A 275 -11.69 3.79 -18.24
CA ARG A 275 -11.41 4.60 -19.45
C ARG A 275 -12.31 5.83 -19.57
N THR A 276 -13.50 5.78 -19.04
CA THR A 276 -14.50 6.87 -19.11
C THR A 276 -14.68 7.60 -17.79
N ARG A 277 -14.21 7.02 -16.68
CA ARG A 277 -14.31 7.61 -15.36
C ARG A 277 -13.14 8.54 -15.10
N HIS A 278 -13.41 9.71 -14.56
CA HIS A 278 -12.41 10.69 -14.14
C HIS A 278 -12.05 10.49 -12.65
N ARG A 279 -10.91 11.04 -12.24
CA ARG A 279 -10.53 11.24 -10.84
C ARG A 279 -10.40 9.95 -10.02
N TRP A 280 -9.78 8.95 -10.63
CA TRP A 280 -9.39 7.73 -9.94
C TRP A 280 -7.86 7.63 -9.81
N LEU A 281 -7.43 6.97 -8.77
CA LEU A 281 -6.04 6.63 -8.50
C LEU A 281 -5.95 5.13 -8.21
N LEU A 282 -5.15 4.41 -8.98
CA LEU A 282 -4.72 3.05 -8.67
C LEU A 282 -3.28 3.05 -8.17
N ILE A 283 -3.01 2.30 -7.11
CA ILE A 283 -1.66 2.09 -6.60
C ILE A 283 -1.37 0.60 -6.72
N LEU A 284 -0.36 0.26 -7.54
CA LEU A 284 0.14 -1.09 -7.72
C LEU A 284 1.43 -1.22 -6.91
N ASP A 285 1.34 -1.81 -5.73
CA ASP A 285 2.48 -1.95 -4.82
C ASP A 285 3.24 -3.25 -5.10
N ASN A 286 4.58 -3.20 -5.07
CA ASN A 286 5.47 -4.33 -5.34
C ASN A 286 5.37 -4.92 -6.76
N ALA A 287 5.10 -4.14 -7.76
CA ALA A 287 4.93 -4.55 -9.15
C ALA A 287 6.29 -4.82 -9.83
N ASP A 288 6.87 -5.99 -9.58
CA ASP A 288 8.23 -6.31 -10.05
C ASP A 288 8.25 -7.05 -11.40
N GLN A 289 7.11 -7.28 -12.06
CA GLN A 289 6.97 -8.02 -13.32
C GLN A 289 6.26 -7.19 -14.40
N PRO A 290 6.94 -6.21 -15.04
CA PRO A 290 6.32 -5.27 -15.97
C PRO A 290 5.51 -5.94 -17.08
N ASP A 291 6.08 -6.93 -17.76
CA ASP A 291 5.46 -7.63 -18.92
C ASP A 291 4.12 -8.31 -18.55
N GLN A 292 3.98 -8.76 -17.29
CA GLN A 292 2.77 -9.41 -16.83
C GLN A 292 1.72 -8.41 -16.33
N ILE A 293 2.16 -7.24 -15.89
CA ILE A 293 1.31 -6.19 -15.33
C ILE A 293 0.81 -5.24 -16.43
N GLU A 294 1.60 -5.00 -17.47
CA GLU A 294 1.26 -4.08 -18.56
C GLU A 294 -0.15 -4.32 -19.15
N PRO A 295 -0.60 -5.57 -19.43
CA PRO A 295 -1.95 -5.81 -19.95
C PRO A 295 -3.09 -5.39 -19.01
N TRP A 296 -2.77 -5.19 -17.71
CA TRP A 296 -3.72 -4.82 -16.67
C TRP A 296 -3.65 -3.32 -16.30
N LEU A 297 -2.84 -2.54 -16.97
CA LEU A 297 -2.79 -1.11 -16.72
C LEU A 297 -4.03 -0.43 -17.34
N PRO A 298 -4.77 0.36 -16.56
CA PRO A 298 -5.93 1.06 -17.09
C PRO A 298 -5.51 2.21 -17.98
N GLU A 299 -6.30 2.45 -18.99
CA GLU A 299 -6.27 3.67 -19.81
C GLU A 299 -7.34 4.66 -19.31
N GLY A 300 -7.24 5.94 -19.69
CA GLY A 300 -8.25 6.95 -19.40
C GLY A 300 -7.73 8.09 -18.52
N PRO A 301 -8.62 8.96 -18.01
CA PRO A 301 -8.24 10.20 -17.36
C PRO A 301 -7.99 10.04 -15.85
N GLY A 302 -7.25 9.03 -15.44
CA GLY A 302 -6.89 8.79 -14.05
C GLY A 302 -5.38 8.64 -13.87
N HIS A 303 -4.97 8.22 -12.68
CA HIS A 303 -3.57 8.10 -12.31
C HIS A 303 -3.24 6.69 -11.83
N VAL A 304 -2.05 6.21 -12.18
CA VAL A 304 -1.49 4.97 -11.67
C VAL A 304 -0.14 5.26 -11.01
N VAL A 305 0.03 4.81 -9.79
CA VAL A 305 1.32 4.83 -9.09
C VAL A 305 1.79 3.40 -8.89
N ILE A 306 2.96 3.10 -9.40
CA ILE A 306 3.59 1.79 -9.29
C ILE A 306 4.75 1.88 -8.32
N THR A 307 4.90 0.92 -7.42
CA THR A 307 6.15 0.74 -6.68
C THR A 307 6.84 -0.53 -7.15
N SER A 308 8.11 -0.44 -7.51
CA SER A 308 8.85 -1.58 -8.04
C SER A 308 10.32 -1.57 -7.64
N ARG A 309 10.94 -2.75 -7.62
CA ARG A 309 12.39 -2.91 -7.58
C ARG A 309 12.97 -3.12 -8.98
N ASN A 310 12.12 -3.52 -9.92
CA ASN A 310 12.53 -3.75 -11.29
C ASN A 310 12.68 -2.39 -12.01
N PRO A 311 13.84 -2.11 -12.63
CA PRO A 311 14.05 -0.89 -13.40
C PRO A 311 13.35 -0.92 -14.79
N ASP A 312 12.89 -2.08 -15.26
CA ASP A 312 12.46 -2.29 -16.63
C ASP A 312 11.01 -1.81 -16.90
N TRP A 313 10.66 -0.65 -16.35
CA TRP A 313 9.40 0.04 -16.64
C TRP A 313 9.50 1.02 -17.82
N HIS A 314 10.62 1.00 -18.55
CA HIS A 314 10.84 1.87 -19.71
C HIS A 314 9.80 1.62 -20.80
N GLY A 315 9.19 2.70 -21.30
CA GLY A 315 8.16 2.62 -22.34
C GLY A 315 6.73 2.37 -21.81
N ILE A 316 6.58 1.92 -20.56
CA ILE A 316 5.29 1.66 -19.92
C ILE A 316 4.93 2.77 -18.94
N ALA A 317 5.90 3.25 -18.14
CA ALA A 317 5.70 4.22 -17.08
C ALA A 317 6.80 5.29 -17.07
N HIS A 318 6.45 6.49 -16.59
CA HIS A 318 7.46 7.49 -16.24
C HIS A 318 8.14 7.06 -14.94
N GLN A 319 9.45 6.90 -14.97
CA GLN A 319 10.23 6.45 -13.84
C GLN A 319 10.65 7.59 -12.93
N SER A 320 10.56 7.35 -11.64
CA SER A 320 11.11 8.21 -10.59
C SER A 320 11.99 7.37 -9.69
N ASP A 321 13.29 7.58 -9.78
CA ASP A 321 14.28 6.87 -8.96
C ASP A 321 14.26 7.40 -7.54
N LEU A 322 14.09 6.49 -6.60
CA LEU A 322 14.19 6.78 -5.18
C LEU A 322 15.55 6.32 -4.65
N ASN A 323 16.23 7.24 -4.02
CA ASN A 323 17.47 6.98 -3.31
C ASN A 323 17.24 6.82 -1.80
N VAL A 324 18.27 6.50 -1.03
CA VAL A 324 18.25 6.63 0.43
C VAL A 324 17.84 8.04 0.85
N PHE A 325 17.54 8.27 2.11
CA PHE A 325 17.28 9.62 2.59
C PHE A 325 18.47 10.55 2.34
N THR A 326 18.19 11.83 2.15
CA THR A 326 19.26 12.81 2.31
C THR A 326 19.77 12.78 3.75
N ARG A 327 21.00 13.20 3.98
CA ARG A 327 21.55 13.27 5.35
C ARG A 327 20.69 14.15 6.26
N THR A 328 20.15 15.24 5.73
CA THR A 328 19.26 16.14 6.45
C THR A 328 17.95 15.46 6.84
N ASP A 329 17.33 14.71 5.91
CA ASP A 329 16.11 13.95 6.21
C ASP A 329 16.36 12.87 7.26
N SER A 330 17.49 12.16 7.16
CA SER A 330 17.90 11.14 8.14
C SER A 330 18.05 11.72 9.54
N GLN A 331 18.72 12.88 9.65
CA GLN A 331 18.88 13.59 10.92
C GLN A 331 17.54 14.05 11.49
N ALA A 332 16.69 14.67 10.66
CA ALA A 332 15.37 15.13 11.07
C ALA A 332 14.48 13.95 11.53
N TYR A 333 14.51 12.84 10.77
CA TYR A 333 13.80 11.62 11.14
C TYR A 333 14.26 11.08 12.50
N LEU A 334 15.57 10.93 12.72
CA LEU A 334 16.10 10.39 13.98
C LEU A 334 15.80 11.32 15.16
N GLN A 335 15.87 12.65 14.96
CA GLN A 335 15.56 13.63 16.00
C GLN A 335 14.08 13.62 16.38
N SER A 336 13.18 13.42 15.43
CA SER A 336 11.74 13.28 15.70
C SER A 336 11.39 12.00 16.46
N ARG A 337 12.21 10.92 16.26
CA ARG A 337 11.93 9.59 16.80
C ARG A 337 12.66 9.26 18.10
N ILE A 338 13.83 9.86 18.35
CA ILE A 338 14.68 9.54 19.50
C ILE A 338 14.79 10.79 20.38
N PRO A 339 14.07 10.84 21.52
CA PRO A 339 14.12 11.98 22.41
C PRO A 339 15.55 12.27 22.88
N GLY A 340 15.99 13.53 22.76
CA GLY A 340 17.26 13.99 23.28
C GLY A 340 18.50 13.65 22.42
N ILE A 341 18.34 13.03 21.26
CA ILE A 341 19.46 12.83 20.33
C ILE A 341 19.92 14.18 19.76
N THR A 342 21.22 14.45 19.83
CA THR A 342 21.79 15.66 19.23
C THR A 342 21.95 15.50 17.70
N THR A 343 22.03 16.62 16.97
CA THR A 343 22.27 16.60 15.51
C THR A 343 23.54 15.84 15.14
N GLY A 344 24.64 16.02 15.90
CA GLY A 344 25.87 15.27 15.65
C GLY A 344 25.75 13.77 15.89
N GLN A 345 24.99 13.35 16.90
CA GLN A 345 24.70 11.94 17.17
C GLN A 345 23.81 11.34 16.08
N ALA A 346 22.80 12.08 15.63
CA ALA A 346 21.93 11.68 14.53
C ALA A 346 22.72 11.54 13.21
N ASP A 347 23.67 12.47 12.94
CA ASP A 347 24.55 12.38 11.77
C ASP A 347 25.40 11.11 11.77
N LEU A 348 26.04 10.81 12.91
CA LEU A 348 26.87 9.61 13.04
C LEU A 348 26.05 8.33 12.84
N LEU A 349 24.88 8.25 13.46
CA LEU A 349 24.00 7.09 13.33
C LEU A 349 23.46 6.93 11.90
N ALA A 350 23.06 8.03 11.27
CA ALA A 350 22.60 8.02 9.88
C ALA A 350 23.69 7.53 8.91
N ARG A 351 24.94 7.97 9.13
CA ARG A 351 26.10 7.51 8.37
C ARG A 351 26.35 6.01 8.56
N ASP A 352 26.31 5.53 9.78
CA ASP A 352 26.53 4.11 10.11
C ASP A 352 25.45 3.20 9.49
N LEU A 353 24.24 3.72 9.31
CA LEU A 353 23.09 3.00 8.72
C LEU A 353 22.93 3.25 7.20
N GLY A 354 23.82 4.04 6.58
CA GLY A 354 23.79 4.33 5.15
C GLY A 354 22.56 5.11 4.71
N ASP A 355 21.98 5.93 5.58
CA ASP A 355 20.77 6.73 5.32
C ASP A 355 19.55 5.92 4.85
N LEU A 356 19.54 4.59 5.12
CA LEU A 356 18.49 3.71 4.69
C LEU A 356 17.25 3.86 5.61
N PRO A 357 16.09 4.32 5.12
CA PRO A 357 14.92 4.62 5.95
C PRO A 357 14.46 3.46 6.84
N LEU A 358 14.46 2.23 6.32
CA LEU A 358 14.07 1.05 7.11
C LEU A 358 15.04 0.79 8.27
N ALA A 359 16.35 0.90 8.03
CA ALA A 359 17.35 0.72 9.08
C ALA A 359 17.28 1.83 10.14
N LEU A 360 17.05 3.07 9.71
CA LEU A 360 16.83 4.20 10.62
C LEU A 360 15.59 3.99 11.49
N ALA A 361 14.49 3.49 10.93
CA ALA A 361 13.26 3.22 11.67
C ALA A 361 13.45 2.15 12.75
N GLN A 362 14.13 1.05 12.40
CA GLN A 362 14.42 -0.03 13.33
C GLN A 362 15.40 0.43 14.44
N ALA A 363 16.46 1.16 14.08
CA ALA A 363 17.41 1.73 15.04
C ALA A 363 16.71 2.67 16.04
N ALA A 364 15.83 3.54 15.54
CA ALA A 364 15.05 4.44 16.38
C ALA A 364 14.14 3.67 17.34
N GLY A 365 13.53 2.55 16.90
CA GLY A 365 12.74 1.68 17.75
C GLY A 365 13.55 1.11 18.91
N VAL A 366 14.73 0.59 18.65
CA VAL A 366 15.64 0.03 19.67
C VAL A 366 16.09 1.10 20.66
N LEU A 367 16.50 2.28 20.17
CA LEU A 367 16.99 3.37 21.02
C LEU A 367 15.89 3.96 21.91
N ARG A 368 14.66 4.07 21.41
CA ARG A 368 13.48 4.44 22.24
C ARG A 368 13.23 3.41 23.35
N GLY A 369 13.64 2.16 23.17
CA GLY A 369 13.60 1.10 24.16
C GLY A 369 14.58 1.25 25.31
N GLY A 370 15.40 2.34 25.35
CA GLY A 370 16.31 2.66 26.46
C GLY A 370 17.75 2.19 26.28
N MET A 371 18.12 1.66 25.11
CA MET A 371 19.53 1.39 24.81
C MET A 371 20.28 2.69 24.56
N SER A 372 21.51 2.82 25.11
CA SER A 372 22.36 3.98 24.83
C SER A 372 22.86 3.96 23.37
N LEU A 373 23.03 5.13 22.76
CA LEU A 373 23.51 5.26 21.38
C LEU A 373 24.91 4.64 21.19
N ASP A 374 25.82 4.84 22.14
CA ASP A 374 27.19 4.29 22.05
C ASP A 374 27.16 2.75 22.06
N ARG A 375 26.32 2.16 22.93
CA ARG A 375 26.14 0.72 22.96
C ARG A 375 25.54 0.18 21.67
N TYR A 376 24.54 0.88 21.14
CA TYR A 376 23.92 0.51 19.86
C TYR A 376 24.94 0.54 18.72
N ARG A 377 25.72 1.62 18.59
CA ARG A 377 26.73 1.76 17.53
C ARG A 377 27.84 0.72 17.65
N GLN A 378 28.27 0.39 18.88
CA GLN A 378 29.23 -0.70 19.11
C GLN A 378 28.69 -2.04 18.59
N LEU A 379 27.44 -2.37 18.95
CA LEU A 379 26.78 -3.59 18.49
C LEU A 379 26.59 -3.59 16.96
N LEU A 380 26.19 -2.47 16.38
CA LEU A 380 26.02 -2.31 14.94
C LEU A 380 27.33 -2.60 14.21
N THR A 381 28.44 -2.00 14.63
CA THR A 381 29.77 -2.22 14.04
C THR A 381 30.17 -3.69 14.13
N THR A 382 30.03 -4.31 15.31
CA THR A 382 30.40 -5.71 15.54
C THR A 382 29.57 -6.67 14.69
N ASN A 383 28.22 -6.49 14.65
CA ASN A 383 27.33 -7.34 13.87
C ASN A 383 27.53 -7.15 12.37
N THR A 384 27.72 -5.92 11.90
CA THR A 384 27.99 -5.64 10.48
C THR A 384 29.27 -6.31 10.02
N ALA A 385 30.36 -6.21 10.82
CA ALA A 385 31.63 -6.88 10.52
C ALA A 385 31.48 -8.41 10.45
N ARG A 386 30.72 -9.00 11.40
CA ARG A 386 30.45 -10.44 11.42
C ARG A 386 29.67 -10.89 10.18
N ILE A 387 28.60 -10.15 9.80
CA ILE A 387 27.77 -10.45 8.64
C ILE A 387 28.61 -10.41 7.35
N LEU A 388 29.48 -9.40 7.22
CA LEU A 388 30.36 -9.28 6.05
C LEU A 388 31.40 -10.40 5.94
N GLN A 389 31.78 -11.02 7.07
CA GLN A 389 32.72 -12.14 7.10
C GLN A 389 32.04 -13.49 6.86
N GLU A 390 30.81 -13.68 7.34
CA GLU A 390 30.13 -14.97 7.38
C GLU A 390 29.26 -15.23 6.15
N SER A 391 28.93 -14.22 5.34
CA SER A 391 27.96 -14.38 4.25
C SER A 391 28.35 -13.67 2.95
N ASP A 392 28.12 -14.36 1.83
CA ASP A 392 27.99 -13.77 0.50
C ASP A 392 26.67 -12.97 0.41
N VAL A 393 26.55 -11.92 1.23
CA VAL A 393 25.32 -11.11 1.34
C VAL A 393 25.18 -10.25 0.10
N ARG A 394 24.50 -10.75 -0.92
CA ARG A 394 24.22 -10.00 -2.16
C ARG A 394 22.85 -9.33 -2.18
N ASP A 395 21.90 -9.79 -1.35
CA ASP A 395 20.49 -9.43 -1.50
C ASP A 395 20.00 -8.30 -0.57
N TYR A 396 20.76 -7.92 0.47
CA TYR A 396 20.38 -6.85 1.41
C TYR A 396 21.58 -6.16 2.07
N PRO A 397 21.45 -4.86 2.45
CA PRO A 397 22.56 -4.12 3.08
C PRO A 397 22.95 -4.69 4.45
N ALA A 398 24.25 -4.92 4.67
CA ALA A 398 24.78 -5.46 5.95
C ALA A 398 24.36 -4.60 7.19
N PRO A 399 24.29 -3.26 7.14
CA PRO A 399 23.77 -2.48 8.26
C PRO A 399 22.32 -2.80 8.62
N LEU A 400 21.47 -3.10 7.64
CA LEU A 400 20.08 -3.50 7.90
C LEU A 400 20.02 -4.84 8.63
N ALA A 401 20.81 -5.83 8.19
CA ALA A 401 20.90 -7.12 8.85
C ALA A 401 21.41 -6.99 10.29
N ALA A 402 22.42 -6.16 10.52
CA ALA A 402 22.92 -5.88 11.86
C ALA A 402 21.83 -5.21 12.74
N THR A 403 21.06 -4.30 12.19
CA THR A 403 19.95 -3.64 12.90
C THR A 403 18.87 -4.63 13.31
N VAL A 404 18.46 -5.55 12.40
CA VAL A 404 17.49 -6.62 12.71
C VAL A 404 18.02 -7.52 13.83
N ASN A 405 19.31 -7.92 13.76
CA ASN A 405 19.93 -8.75 14.78
C ASN A 405 19.95 -8.06 16.16
N ILE A 406 20.29 -6.77 16.21
CA ILE A 406 20.27 -5.99 17.45
C ILE A 406 18.86 -5.92 18.03
N ALA A 407 17.85 -5.63 17.18
CA ALA A 407 16.47 -5.53 17.60
C ALA A 407 15.92 -6.85 18.15
N THR A 408 16.21 -7.97 17.48
CA THR A 408 15.79 -9.31 17.95
C THR A 408 16.48 -9.73 19.22
N THR A 409 17.79 -9.46 19.37
CA THR A 409 18.52 -9.72 20.61
C THR A 409 17.95 -8.89 21.76
N ARG A 410 17.66 -7.62 21.50
CA ARG A 410 17.07 -6.74 22.52
C ARG A 410 15.70 -7.21 22.99
N LEU A 411 14.84 -7.67 22.06
CA LEU A 411 13.54 -8.24 22.41
C LEU A 411 13.69 -9.45 23.33
N MET A 412 14.69 -10.30 23.09
CA MET A 412 14.95 -11.45 23.95
C MET A 412 15.49 -11.04 25.33
N ASP A 413 16.42 -10.08 25.38
CA ASP A 413 16.99 -9.57 26.62
C ASP A 413 15.94 -8.88 27.51
N ASP A 414 14.97 -8.20 26.90
CA ASP A 414 13.84 -7.56 27.58
C ASP A 414 12.73 -8.56 28.00
N GLY A 415 12.92 -9.88 27.75
CA GLY A 415 11.98 -10.93 28.12
C GLY A 415 10.83 -11.18 27.15
N HIS A 416 10.86 -10.58 25.95
CA HIS A 416 9.83 -10.72 24.91
C HIS A 416 10.15 -11.85 23.93
N SER A 417 10.36 -13.06 24.46
CA SER A 417 10.69 -14.23 23.65
C SER A 417 9.55 -14.67 22.73
N ASP A 418 8.30 -14.45 23.12
CA ASP A 418 7.09 -14.66 22.35
C ASP A 418 7.04 -13.77 21.10
N ALA A 419 7.35 -12.48 21.23
CA ALA A 419 7.43 -11.55 20.11
C ALA A 419 8.54 -11.96 19.13
N THR A 420 9.70 -12.39 19.62
CA THR A 420 10.79 -12.87 18.77
C THR A 420 10.41 -14.16 18.04
N ALA A 421 9.73 -15.08 18.72
CA ALA A 421 9.25 -16.31 18.10
C ALA A 421 8.18 -16.04 17.02
N LEU A 422 7.22 -15.15 17.31
CA LEU A 422 6.23 -14.70 16.33
C LEU A 422 6.90 -14.06 15.10
N LEU A 423 7.90 -13.22 15.31
CA LEU A 423 8.66 -12.58 14.24
C LEU A 423 9.36 -13.62 13.34
N ARG A 424 9.98 -14.63 13.94
CA ARG A 424 10.64 -15.73 13.22
C ARG A 424 9.64 -16.60 12.46
N LEU A 425 8.52 -16.99 13.07
CA LEU A 425 7.45 -17.71 12.41
C LEU A 425 6.93 -16.95 11.20
N SER A 426 6.63 -15.66 11.37
CA SER A 426 6.11 -14.80 10.31
C SER A 426 7.12 -14.59 9.18
N ALA A 427 8.41 -14.78 9.43
CA ALA A 427 9.43 -14.70 8.39
C ALA A 427 9.35 -15.83 7.35
N PHE A 428 8.76 -16.97 7.70
CA PHE A 428 8.58 -18.11 6.81
C PHE A 428 7.21 -18.12 6.10
N LEU A 429 6.31 -17.20 6.45
CA LEU A 429 5.10 -16.90 5.68
C LEU A 429 5.43 -16.02 4.47
N GLY A 430 4.46 -15.83 3.56
CA GLY A 430 4.57 -14.87 2.47
C GLY A 430 4.74 -13.43 2.96
N PRO A 431 5.16 -12.51 2.08
CA PRO A 431 5.38 -11.11 2.44
C PRO A 431 4.08 -10.29 2.59
N ASP A 432 2.95 -10.88 2.24
CA ASP A 432 1.63 -10.29 2.33
C ASP A 432 1.18 -10.07 3.78
N PRO A 433 0.14 -9.26 4.02
CA PRO A 433 -0.44 -9.09 5.35
C PRO A 433 -0.94 -10.42 5.94
N ILE A 434 -0.53 -10.73 7.16
CA ILE A 434 -0.89 -11.93 7.89
C ILE A 434 -2.10 -11.61 8.78
N SER A 435 -3.17 -12.40 8.67
CA SER A 435 -4.33 -12.23 9.53
C SER A 435 -4.03 -12.66 10.97
N THR A 436 -4.40 -11.81 11.94
CA THR A 436 -4.25 -12.12 13.37
C THR A 436 -5.09 -13.33 13.77
N ALA A 437 -6.29 -13.48 13.20
CA ALA A 437 -7.18 -14.60 13.48
C ALA A 437 -6.57 -15.97 13.14
N TRP A 438 -5.72 -16.06 12.11
CA TRP A 438 -5.05 -17.32 11.77
C TRP A 438 -4.12 -17.81 12.89
N LEU A 439 -3.36 -16.87 13.46
CA LEU A 439 -2.44 -17.16 14.54
C LEU A 439 -3.15 -17.46 15.85
N GLU A 440 -4.22 -16.74 16.16
CA GLU A 440 -5.06 -16.99 17.34
C GLU A 440 -5.70 -18.38 17.27
N THR A 441 -6.24 -18.77 16.12
CA THR A 441 -6.82 -20.10 15.89
C THR A 441 -5.78 -21.22 16.01
N ALA A 442 -4.56 -20.99 15.51
CA ALA A 442 -3.49 -21.98 15.54
C ALA A 442 -2.76 -22.06 16.89
N ARG A 443 -2.82 -21.01 17.73
CA ARG A 443 -2.02 -20.82 18.94
C ARG A 443 -1.88 -22.07 19.82
N PRO A 444 -2.97 -22.82 20.16
CA PRO A 444 -2.86 -24.00 21.03
C PRO A 444 -2.00 -25.14 20.47
N ARG A 445 -1.68 -25.11 19.17
CA ARG A 445 -0.90 -26.13 18.47
C ARG A 445 0.50 -25.68 18.08
N LEU A 446 0.83 -24.39 18.29
CA LEU A 446 2.14 -23.85 17.96
C LEU A 446 3.17 -24.24 19.02
N THR A 447 4.29 -24.79 18.59
CA THR A 447 5.35 -25.32 19.46
C THR A 447 6.51 -24.37 19.62
N THR A 448 6.76 -23.49 18.64
CA THR A 448 7.90 -22.57 18.65
C THR A 448 7.62 -21.25 19.38
N ILE A 449 6.35 -20.95 19.67
CA ILE A 449 5.96 -19.74 20.39
C ILE A 449 5.84 -20.06 21.89
N PRO A 450 6.74 -19.51 22.74
CA PRO A 450 6.72 -19.73 24.17
C PRO A 450 5.52 -19.03 24.85
N GLY A 451 5.29 -19.37 26.12
CA GLY A 451 4.24 -18.78 26.94
C GLY A 451 2.96 -19.62 26.98
N ASP A 452 1.96 -19.12 27.72
CA ASP A 452 0.67 -19.78 27.88
C ASP A 452 -0.11 -19.77 26.54
N PRO A 453 -0.48 -20.95 25.98
CA PRO A 453 -1.28 -21.01 24.78
C PRO A 453 -2.68 -20.38 24.92
N ASP A 454 -3.21 -20.35 26.14
CA ASP A 454 -4.55 -19.84 26.45
C ASP A 454 -4.56 -18.34 26.83
N ASP A 455 -3.40 -17.67 26.81
CA ASP A 455 -3.35 -16.20 27.03
C ASP A 455 -4.03 -15.44 25.87
N PRO A 456 -5.18 -14.80 26.08
CA PRO A 456 -5.88 -14.09 25.01
C PRO A 456 -5.15 -12.80 24.56
N MET A 457 -4.15 -12.35 25.32
CA MET A 457 -3.44 -11.11 25.03
C MET A 457 -2.07 -11.32 24.37
N TRP A 458 -1.64 -12.57 24.22
CA TRP A 458 -0.28 -12.90 23.74
C TRP A 458 0.06 -12.22 22.40
N LEU A 459 -0.83 -12.34 21.40
CA LEU A 459 -0.59 -11.83 20.05
C LEU A 459 -0.55 -10.31 20.05
N ARG A 460 -1.50 -9.68 20.74
CA ARG A 460 -1.54 -8.22 20.89
C ARG A 460 -0.27 -7.68 21.53
N ASN A 461 0.17 -8.31 22.61
CA ASN A 461 1.40 -7.93 23.33
C ASN A 461 2.62 -8.13 22.44
N ALA A 462 2.75 -9.27 21.79
CA ALA A 462 3.84 -9.56 20.86
C ALA A 462 3.89 -8.53 19.71
N LEU A 463 2.78 -8.25 19.06
CA LEU A 463 2.69 -7.26 17.98
C LEU A 463 3.00 -5.83 18.46
N GLN A 464 2.59 -5.46 19.68
CA GLN A 464 2.93 -4.17 20.27
C GLN A 464 4.45 -4.01 20.41
N HIS A 465 5.14 -5.07 20.89
CA HIS A 465 6.60 -5.06 21.01
C HIS A 465 7.27 -5.00 19.63
N LEU A 466 6.83 -5.80 18.67
CA LEU A 466 7.35 -5.77 17.30
C LEU A 466 7.17 -4.40 16.63
N GLY A 467 5.99 -3.78 16.82
CA GLY A 467 5.71 -2.44 16.31
C GLY A 467 6.60 -1.37 16.95
N ARG A 468 6.85 -1.46 18.26
CA ARG A 468 7.75 -0.55 18.99
C ARG A 468 9.18 -0.57 18.43
N PHE A 469 9.66 -1.73 18.02
CA PHE A 469 10.99 -1.89 17.41
C PHE A 469 11.01 -1.69 15.89
N GLY A 470 9.88 -1.33 15.28
CA GLY A 470 9.80 -1.12 13.82
C GLY A 470 9.99 -2.40 13.00
N LEU A 471 9.78 -3.58 13.60
CA LEU A 471 9.95 -4.89 12.97
C LEU A 471 8.67 -5.40 12.31
N ALA A 472 7.51 -4.98 12.80
CA ALA A 472 6.22 -5.29 12.20
C ALA A 472 5.38 -4.01 12.06
N ARG A 473 4.56 -3.97 11.04
CA ARG A 473 3.49 -2.99 10.87
C ARG A 473 2.17 -3.68 11.18
N THR A 474 1.38 -3.10 12.05
CA THR A 474 0.07 -3.62 12.44
C THR A 474 -1.04 -2.78 11.82
N ASP A 475 -2.09 -3.45 11.35
CA ASP A 475 -3.37 -2.87 10.98
C ASP A 475 -4.46 -3.39 11.93
N PHE A 476 -5.75 -3.23 11.58
CA PHE A 476 -6.85 -3.59 12.48
C PHE A 476 -6.87 -5.09 12.83
N ASP A 477 -6.78 -5.95 11.82
CA ASP A 477 -6.91 -7.42 11.91
C ASP A 477 -5.75 -8.17 11.22
N THR A 478 -4.75 -7.42 10.76
CA THR A 478 -3.58 -7.96 10.07
C THR A 478 -2.30 -7.29 10.55
N PHE A 479 -1.17 -7.95 10.31
CA PHE A 479 0.14 -7.35 10.43
C PHE A 479 1.05 -7.81 9.30
N GLN A 480 2.10 -7.08 9.06
CA GLN A 480 3.05 -7.35 7.97
C GLN A 480 4.48 -7.11 8.43
N ILE A 481 5.37 -7.99 8.02
CA ILE A 481 6.81 -7.87 8.22
C ILE A 481 7.44 -7.55 6.86
N HIS A 482 8.32 -6.57 6.84
CA HIS A 482 9.00 -6.20 5.62
C HIS A 482 9.80 -7.38 5.05
N ARG A 483 9.68 -7.68 3.76
CA ARG A 483 10.31 -8.84 3.11
C ARG A 483 11.84 -8.94 3.28
N LEU A 484 12.55 -7.80 3.33
CA LEU A 484 13.99 -7.84 3.65
C LEU A 484 14.25 -8.28 5.10
N THR A 485 13.42 -7.86 6.03
CA THR A 485 13.47 -8.33 7.41
C THR A 485 13.19 -9.84 7.48
N GLN A 486 12.18 -10.32 6.75
CA GLN A 486 11.91 -11.77 6.63
C GLN A 486 13.11 -12.53 6.03
N ALA A 487 13.72 -12.02 4.95
CA ALA A 487 14.87 -12.63 4.32
C ALA A 487 16.06 -12.77 5.29
N ILE A 488 16.34 -11.71 6.06
CA ILE A 488 17.37 -11.72 7.10
C ILE A 488 17.05 -12.74 8.20
N LEU A 489 15.82 -12.79 8.68
CA LEU A 489 15.39 -13.67 9.76
C LEU A 489 15.43 -15.15 9.35
N ARG A 490 15.18 -15.48 8.09
CA ARG A 490 15.26 -16.85 7.56
C ARG A 490 16.68 -17.42 7.58
N THR A 491 17.71 -16.58 7.58
CA THR A 491 19.11 -17.05 7.63
C THR A 491 19.63 -17.32 9.05
N GLN A 492 18.86 -16.96 10.09
CA GLN A 492 19.32 -17.04 11.48
C GLN A 492 19.11 -18.40 12.16
N PRO A 493 17.98 -19.11 11.96
CA PRO A 493 17.72 -20.36 12.65
C PRO A 493 18.65 -21.48 12.19
N SER A 494 19.00 -22.39 13.11
CA SER A 494 19.60 -23.65 12.72
C SER A 494 18.64 -24.50 11.86
N PRO A 495 19.13 -25.50 11.11
CA PRO A 495 18.23 -26.36 10.31
C PRO A 495 17.09 -26.97 11.13
N ASP A 496 17.36 -27.44 12.35
CA ASP A 496 16.32 -28.02 13.22
C ASP A 496 15.29 -26.97 13.68
N GLN A 497 15.76 -25.79 14.02
CA GLN A 497 14.87 -24.67 14.37
C GLN A 497 14.03 -24.21 13.18
N ALA A 498 14.62 -24.15 11.99
CA ALA A 498 13.91 -23.81 10.77
C ALA A 498 12.83 -24.85 10.44
N ALA A 499 13.12 -26.14 10.61
CA ALA A 499 12.15 -27.21 10.46
C ALA A 499 10.97 -27.06 11.43
N ALA A 500 11.22 -26.84 12.72
CA ALA A 500 10.17 -26.62 13.72
C ALA A 500 9.32 -25.38 13.41
N ILE A 501 9.93 -24.29 12.92
CA ILE A 501 9.21 -23.10 12.48
C ILE A 501 8.34 -23.41 11.26
N CYS A 502 8.86 -24.16 10.29
CA CYS A 502 8.08 -24.59 9.12
C CYS A 502 6.88 -25.46 9.51
N ASP A 503 7.02 -26.35 10.49
CA ASP A 503 5.91 -27.16 11.03
C ASP A 503 4.83 -26.28 11.66
N ASP A 504 5.21 -25.26 12.42
CA ASP A 504 4.26 -24.30 12.98
C ASP A 504 3.59 -23.45 11.87
N VAL A 505 4.34 -22.99 10.86
CA VAL A 505 3.78 -22.28 9.69
C VAL A 505 2.74 -23.14 8.99
N THR A 506 3.04 -24.42 8.73
CA THR A 506 2.08 -25.34 8.11
C THR A 506 0.84 -25.57 9.00
N THR A 507 1.03 -25.57 10.32
CA THR A 507 -0.06 -25.65 11.31
C THR A 507 -0.96 -24.42 11.26
N VAL A 508 -0.38 -23.21 11.13
CA VAL A 508 -1.14 -21.97 10.96
C VAL A 508 -1.99 -22.03 9.69
N LEU A 509 -1.35 -22.36 8.56
CA LEU A 509 -2.03 -22.36 7.25
C LEU A 509 -3.11 -23.45 7.15
N ALA A 510 -2.87 -24.63 7.74
CA ALA A 510 -3.87 -25.72 7.78
C ALA A 510 -5.06 -25.44 8.73
N ALA A 511 -4.89 -24.47 9.66
CA ALA A 511 -5.97 -24.09 10.57
C ALA A 511 -6.94 -23.07 9.96
N VAL A 512 -6.57 -22.46 8.85
CA VAL A 512 -7.42 -21.48 8.17
C VAL A 512 -8.55 -22.19 7.47
N ASN A 513 -9.78 -21.73 7.70
CA ASN A 513 -10.97 -22.13 6.91
C ASN A 513 -11.36 -20.95 6.01
N PRO A 514 -10.92 -20.93 4.76
CA PRO A 514 -11.18 -19.81 3.86
C PRO A 514 -12.56 -19.88 3.17
N GLY A 515 -13.37 -20.86 3.47
CA GLY A 515 -14.68 -21.07 2.86
C GLY A 515 -14.65 -21.93 1.58
N ASP A 516 -15.71 -21.87 0.79
CA ASP A 516 -15.84 -22.65 -0.44
C ASP A 516 -15.02 -22.03 -1.59
N PRO A 517 -14.01 -22.72 -2.16
CA PRO A 517 -13.21 -22.22 -3.28
C PRO A 517 -14.04 -21.93 -4.54
N GLN A 518 -15.26 -22.43 -4.64
CA GLN A 518 -16.18 -22.15 -5.74
C GLN A 518 -17.04 -20.90 -5.51
N SER A 519 -17.10 -20.39 -4.27
CA SER A 519 -17.91 -19.23 -3.89
C SER A 519 -17.15 -17.94 -4.12
N PRO A 520 -17.59 -17.02 -5.01
CA PRO A 520 -16.96 -15.72 -5.18
C PRO A 520 -16.87 -14.87 -3.90
N ALA A 521 -17.78 -15.08 -2.94
CA ALA A 521 -17.77 -14.39 -1.66
C ALA A 521 -16.54 -14.75 -0.80
N ASP A 522 -15.99 -15.96 -0.96
CA ASP A 522 -14.86 -16.46 -0.20
C ASP A 522 -13.50 -16.21 -0.90
N TRP A 523 -13.52 -15.77 -2.16
CA TRP A 523 -12.31 -15.55 -2.95
C TRP A 523 -11.32 -14.54 -2.35
N PRO A 524 -11.72 -13.43 -1.71
CA PRO A 524 -10.76 -12.54 -1.05
C PRO A 524 -9.93 -13.23 0.03
N THR A 525 -10.54 -14.12 0.82
CA THR A 525 -9.85 -14.91 1.84
C THR A 525 -8.91 -15.93 1.20
N TRP A 526 -9.36 -16.61 0.14
CA TRP A 526 -8.53 -17.54 -0.65
C TRP A 526 -7.33 -16.82 -1.28
N ALA A 527 -7.52 -15.64 -1.87
CA ALA A 527 -6.44 -14.86 -2.46
C ALA A 527 -5.38 -14.47 -1.41
N SER A 528 -5.82 -14.02 -0.23
CA SER A 528 -4.92 -13.71 0.87
C SER A 528 -4.14 -14.94 1.35
N LEU A 529 -4.82 -16.07 1.52
CA LEU A 529 -4.20 -17.31 1.98
C LEU A 529 -3.20 -17.88 0.95
N THR A 530 -3.55 -17.84 -0.34
CA THR A 530 -2.73 -18.41 -1.42
C THR A 530 -1.37 -17.73 -1.51
N ALA A 531 -1.28 -16.45 -1.22
CA ALA A 531 0.00 -15.72 -1.18
C ALA A 531 1.01 -16.32 -0.16
N HIS A 532 0.50 -16.91 0.91
CA HIS A 532 1.33 -17.60 1.91
C HIS A 532 1.55 -19.07 1.58
N LEU A 533 0.58 -19.74 0.94
CA LEU A 533 0.67 -21.15 0.54
C LEU A 533 1.68 -21.41 -0.57
N THR A 534 1.91 -20.44 -1.45
CA THR A 534 2.82 -20.58 -2.61
C THR A 534 4.29 -20.38 -2.27
N THR A 535 4.62 -20.14 -0.99
CA THR A 535 6.03 -19.99 -0.60
C THR A 535 6.79 -21.32 -0.74
N PRO A 536 8.07 -21.31 -1.18
CA PRO A 536 8.85 -22.55 -1.36
C PRO A 536 8.94 -23.42 -0.10
N HIS A 537 8.98 -22.80 1.07
CA HIS A 537 9.04 -23.52 2.34
C HIS A 537 7.78 -24.32 2.63
N VAL A 538 6.62 -23.79 2.27
CA VAL A 538 5.33 -24.45 2.44
C VAL A 538 5.19 -25.58 1.42
N THR A 539 5.45 -25.33 0.15
CA THR A 539 5.29 -26.33 -0.93
C THR A 539 6.20 -27.54 -0.78
N THR A 540 7.36 -27.40 -0.13
CA THR A 540 8.29 -28.52 0.12
C THR A 540 8.02 -29.26 1.43
N ALA A 541 7.44 -28.65 2.45
CA ALA A 541 7.22 -29.26 3.78
C ALA A 541 5.96 -30.14 3.87
N VAL A 542 5.13 -30.21 2.85
CA VAL A 542 3.72 -30.63 2.88
C VAL A 542 3.48 -32.14 2.88
N ALA A 543 4.46 -32.94 2.47
CA ALA A 543 4.25 -34.39 2.32
C ALA A 543 3.76 -35.06 3.61
N SER A 544 4.19 -34.56 4.78
CA SER A 544 3.86 -35.13 6.09
C SER A 544 2.55 -34.64 6.72
N GLN A 545 1.87 -33.62 6.13
CA GLN A 545 0.70 -32.98 6.76
C GLN A 545 -0.56 -33.05 5.89
N PRO A 546 -1.45 -34.04 6.11
CA PRO A 546 -2.67 -34.23 5.29
C PRO A 546 -3.59 -33.03 5.24
N GLY A 547 -3.75 -32.29 6.34
CA GLY A 547 -4.62 -31.09 6.38
C GLY A 547 -4.15 -29.99 5.44
N LEU A 548 -2.85 -29.74 5.40
CA LEU A 548 -2.29 -28.72 4.50
C LEU A 548 -2.35 -29.15 3.03
N ARG A 549 -2.22 -30.47 2.73
CA ARG A 549 -2.38 -30.96 1.36
C ARG A 549 -3.79 -30.67 0.84
N ALA A 550 -4.82 -30.91 1.66
CA ALA A 550 -6.20 -30.56 1.30
C ALA A 550 -6.34 -29.06 1.00
N THR A 551 -5.83 -28.18 1.89
CA THR A 551 -5.87 -26.74 1.68
C THR A 551 -5.15 -26.29 0.39
N LEU A 552 -4.01 -26.92 0.05
CA LEU A 552 -3.29 -26.62 -1.18
C LEU A 552 -4.03 -27.09 -2.45
N LEU A 553 -4.71 -28.23 -2.39
CA LEU A 553 -5.58 -28.70 -3.48
C LEU A 553 -6.77 -27.76 -3.67
N GLU A 554 -7.38 -27.31 -2.58
CA GLU A 554 -8.47 -26.33 -2.64
C GLU A 554 -7.97 -24.96 -3.14
N ALA A 555 -6.75 -24.53 -2.79
CA ALA A 555 -6.14 -23.33 -3.35
C ALA A 555 -5.91 -23.46 -4.87
N ALA A 556 -5.45 -24.61 -5.36
CA ALA A 556 -5.33 -24.86 -6.79
C ALA A 556 -6.71 -24.84 -7.47
N HIS A 557 -7.73 -25.42 -6.83
CA HIS A 557 -9.12 -25.37 -7.31
C HIS A 557 -9.66 -23.93 -7.33
N PHE A 558 -9.44 -23.15 -6.26
CA PHE A 558 -9.78 -21.73 -6.24
C PHE A 558 -9.15 -20.96 -7.39
N LEU A 559 -7.85 -21.16 -7.66
CA LEU A 559 -7.15 -20.49 -8.76
C LEU A 559 -7.77 -20.83 -10.14
N ILE A 560 -8.18 -22.07 -10.36
CA ILE A 560 -8.90 -22.47 -11.59
C ILE A 560 -10.27 -21.77 -11.63
N ARG A 561 -11.05 -21.86 -10.56
CA ARG A 561 -12.42 -21.32 -10.51
C ARG A 561 -12.47 -19.78 -10.59
N SER A 562 -11.45 -19.12 -10.07
CA SER A 562 -11.34 -17.66 -10.15
C SER A 562 -10.79 -17.14 -11.48
N GLY A 563 -10.44 -18.06 -12.44
CA GLY A 563 -9.95 -17.67 -13.76
C GLY A 563 -8.47 -17.29 -13.76
N LEU A 564 -7.65 -17.92 -12.94
CA LEU A 564 -6.21 -17.71 -12.82
C LEU A 564 -5.41 -18.97 -13.27
N PRO A 565 -5.58 -19.45 -14.51
CA PRO A 565 -5.03 -20.73 -14.94
C PRO A 565 -3.50 -20.78 -14.90
N ARG A 566 -2.81 -19.67 -15.09
CA ARG A 566 -1.32 -19.63 -14.99
C ARG A 566 -0.83 -19.88 -13.57
N ALA A 567 -1.45 -19.23 -12.58
CA ALA A 567 -1.14 -19.44 -11.17
C ALA A 567 -1.48 -20.87 -10.74
N ALA A 568 -2.66 -21.36 -11.13
CA ALA A 568 -3.08 -22.75 -10.89
C ALA A 568 -2.08 -23.75 -11.48
N TYR A 569 -1.65 -23.51 -12.72
CA TYR A 569 -0.67 -24.35 -13.40
C TYR A 569 0.68 -24.36 -12.65
N GLY A 570 1.16 -23.19 -12.23
CA GLY A 570 2.41 -23.05 -11.47
C GLY A 570 2.35 -23.81 -10.14
N LEU A 571 1.29 -23.58 -9.35
CA LEU A 571 1.09 -24.26 -8.07
C LEU A 571 0.94 -25.77 -8.25
N ALA A 572 0.04 -26.21 -9.13
CA ALA A 572 -0.18 -27.63 -9.38
C ALA A 572 1.08 -28.35 -9.90
N THR A 573 1.91 -27.69 -10.73
CA THR A 573 3.19 -28.24 -11.19
C THR A 573 4.14 -28.47 -10.03
N ALA A 574 4.32 -27.47 -9.16
CA ALA A 574 5.22 -27.57 -8.01
C ALA A 574 4.77 -28.69 -7.05
N LEU A 575 3.47 -28.74 -6.73
CA LEU A 575 2.90 -29.75 -5.87
C LEU A 575 3.00 -31.15 -6.48
N HIS A 576 2.67 -31.31 -7.77
CA HIS A 576 2.72 -32.60 -8.45
C HIS A 576 4.16 -33.15 -8.48
N GLN A 577 5.17 -32.31 -8.71
CA GLN A 577 6.57 -32.71 -8.68
C GLN A 577 7.00 -33.19 -7.28
N ALA A 578 6.70 -32.38 -6.25
CA ALA A 578 7.04 -32.72 -4.86
C ALA A 578 6.33 -34.01 -4.42
N TRP A 579 5.00 -34.11 -4.60
CA TRP A 579 4.22 -35.24 -4.10
C TRP A 579 4.41 -36.52 -4.91
N SER A 580 4.76 -36.44 -6.19
CA SER A 580 5.15 -37.61 -6.97
C SER A 580 6.40 -38.27 -6.39
N THR A 581 7.31 -37.48 -5.80
CA THR A 581 8.54 -37.97 -5.16
C THR A 581 8.26 -38.49 -3.76
N ASP A 582 7.49 -37.74 -2.95
CA ASP A 582 7.34 -37.99 -1.51
C ASP A 582 6.23 -38.96 -1.18
N LEU A 583 5.08 -38.88 -1.88
CA LEU A 583 3.91 -39.72 -1.67
C LEU A 583 3.78 -40.83 -2.73
N GLY A 584 4.43 -40.63 -3.84
CA GLY A 584 4.33 -41.47 -5.03
C GLY A 584 3.29 -41.01 -6.05
N PRO A 585 3.47 -41.40 -7.32
CA PRO A 585 2.65 -40.92 -8.44
C PRO A 585 1.21 -41.45 -8.44
N ASP A 586 0.92 -42.48 -7.64
CA ASP A 586 -0.40 -43.10 -7.55
C ASP A 586 -1.16 -42.68 -6.26
N HIS A 587 -0.60 -41.80 -5.44
CA HIS A 587 -1.27 -41.29 -4.26
C HIS A 587 -2.51 -40.45 -4.64
N PRO A 588 -3.66 -40.58 -3.93
CA PRO A 588 -4.88 -39.84 -4.28
C PRO A 588 -4.67 -38.33 -4.41
N ASP A 589 -3.93 -37.71 -3.49
CA ASP A 589 -3.65 -36.27 -3.55
C ASP A 589 -2.77 -35.91 -4.75
N THR A 590 -1.80 -36.73 -5.11
CA THR A 590 -0.95 -36.55 -6.30
C THR A 590 -1.80 -36.62 -7.58
N LEU A 591 -2.73 -37.57 -7.66
CA LEU A 591 -3.64 -37.73 -8.79
C LEU A 591 -4.64 -36.56 -8.88
N THR A 592 -5.10 -36.04 -7.75
CA THR A 592 -5.97 -34.85 -7.74
C THR A 592 -5.21 -33.59 -8.18
N CYS A 593 -3.95 -33.46 -7.75
CA CYS A 593 -3.08 -32.40 -8.22
C CYS A 593 -2.82 -32.47 -9.73
N ALA A 594 -2.60 -33.70 -10.27
CA ALA A 594 -2.46 -33.92 -11.72
C ALA A 594 -3.73 -33.55 -12.48
N GLN A 595 -4.92 -33.82 -11.93
CA GLN A 595 -6.19 -33.39 -12.51
C GLN A 595 -6.27 -31.86 -12.63
N TYR A 596 -5.94 -31.12 -11.55
CA TYR A 596 -5.95 -29.66 -11.57
C TYR A 596 -4.88 -29.09 -12.55
N LEU A 597 -3.73 -29.75 -12.65
CA LEU A 597 -2.72 -29.41 -13.67
C LEU A 597 -3.28 -29.59 -15.09
N GLY A 598 -4.05 -30.66 -15.31
CA GLY A 598 -4.75 -30.90 -16.57
C GLY A 598 -5.79 -29.81 -16.89
N HIS A 599 -6.63 -29.46 -15.91
CA HIS A 599 -7.63 -28.38 -16.06
C HIS A 599 -6.98 -27.06 -16.38
N ALA A 600 -5.95 -26.65 -15.61
CA ALA A 600 -5.21 -25.42 -15.87
C ALA A 600 -4.58 -25.41 -17.28
N SER A 601 -4.12 -26.57 -17.78
CA SER A 601 -3.59 -26.69 -19.15
C SER A 601 -4.68 -26.50 -20.21
N VAL A 602 -5.93 -26.99 -19.96
CA VAL A 602 -7.09 -26.75 -20.84
C VAL A 602 -7.40 -25.26 -20.90
N ASP A 603 -7.47 -24.59 -19.76
CA ASP A 603 -7.81 -23.17 -19.68
C ASP A 603 -6.70 -22.29 -20.32
N LEU A 604 -5.46 -22.74 -20.33
CA LEU A 604 -4.34 -22.11 -21.05
C LEU A 604 -4.32 -22.40 -22.55
N GLY A 605 -5.25 -23.26 -23.06
CA GLY A 605 -5.31 -23.65 -24.47
C GLY A 605 -4.28 -24.72 -24.89
N ASP A 606 -3.48 -25.26 -23.96
CA ASP A 606 -2.53 -26.35 -24.23
C ASP A 606 -3.22 -27.72 -24.16
N TYR A 607 -4.16 -27.96 -25.09
CA TYR A 607 -4.98 -29.18 -25.11
C TYR A 607 -4.16 -30.46 -25.31
N ALA A 608 -3.00 -30.38 -25.99
CA ALA A 608 -2.16 -31.56 -26.20
C ALA A 608 -1.52 -32.03 -24.88
N LYS A 609 -1.03 -31.10 -24.09
CA LYS A 609 -0.46 -31.36 -22.76
C LYS A 609 -1.53 -31.79 -21.77
N ALA A 610 -2.68 -31.09 -21.78
CA ALA A 610 -3.84 -31.43 -20.97
C ALA A 610 -4.29 -32.88 -21.20
N ARG A 611 -4.42 -33.29 -22.46
CA ARG A 611 -4.75 -34.67 -22.84
C ARG A 611 -3.80 -35.69 -22.20
N SER A 612 -2.49 -35.47 -22.36
CA SER A 612 -1.48 -36.40 -21.82
C SER A 612 -1.60 -36.57 -20.31
N ILE A 613 -1.81 -35.46 -19.58
CA ILE A 613 -1.91 -35.47 -18.10
C ILE A 613 -3.21 -36.12 -17.66
N ILE A 614 -4.33 -35.76 -18.28
CA ILE A 614 -5.68 -36.23 -17.89
C ILE A 614 -5.85 -37.71 -18.21
N GLU A 615 -5.35 -38.18 -19.38
CA GLU A 615 -5.38 -39.60 -19.74
C GLU A 615 -4.52 -40.46 -18.80
N ASP A 616 -3.31 -40.02 -18.44
CA ASP A 616 -2.46 -40.71 -17.46
C ASP A 616 -3.14 -40.76 -16.10
N THR A 617 -3.72 -39.65 -15.66
CA THR A 617 -4.46 -39.56 -14.38
C THR A 617 -5.66 -40.53 -14.37
N TYR A 618 -6.45 -40.57 -15.45
CA TYR A 618 -7.56 -41.49 -15.59
C TYR A 618 -7.10 -42.96 -15.50
N ILE A 619 -6.06 -43.33 -16.26
CA ILE A 619 -5.50 -44.69 -16.26
C ILE A 619 -5.04 -45.10 -14.86
N ARG A 620 -4.37 -44.22 -14.15
CA ARG A 620 -3.91 -44.48 -12.78
C ARG A 620 -5.04 -44.59 -11.77
N ARG A 621 -6.03 -43.65 -11.80
CA ARG A 621 -7.21 -43.72 -10.94
C ARG A 621 -8.03 -45.01 -11.17
N ARG A 622 -8.24 -45.41 -12.43
CA ARG A 622 -8.89 -46.65 -12.78
C ARG A 622 -8.19 -47.87 -12.20
N ARG A 623 -6.85 -47.87 -12.24
CA ARG A 623 -6.04 -48.97 -11.67
C ARG A 623 -6.07 -49.00 -10.14
N VAL A 624 -6.03 -47.84 -9.47
CA VAL A 624 -5.89 -47.74 -8.02
C VAL A 624 -7.23 -47.73 -7.29
N LEU A 625 -8.19 -47.03 -7.83
CA LEU A 625 -9.50 -46.79 -7.18
C LEU A 625 -10.62 -47.67 -7.76
N GLY A 626 -10.43 -48.22 -8.97
CA GLY A 626 -11.46 -48.95 -9.71
C GLY A 626 -12.26 -48.10 -10.69
N GLU A 627 -13.04 -48.77 -11.58
CA GLU A 627 -13.79 -48.11 -12.66
C GLU A 627 -14.96 -47.25 -12.12
N ASP A 628 -15.60 -47.69 -11.08
CA ASP A 628 -16.85 -47.08 -10.55
C ASP A 628 -16.57 -45.99 -9.50
N HIS A 629 -15.30 -45.71 -9.18
CA HIS A 629 -14.98 -44.69 -8.19
C HIS A 629 -15.29 -43.27 -8.71
N PRO A 630 -15.91 -42.39 -7.91
CA PRO A 630 -16.29 -41.03 -8.35
C PRO A 630 -15.15 -40.25 -9.02
N ASP A 631 -13.94 -40.29 -8.46
CA ASP A 631 -12.80 -39.61 -9.03
C ASP A 631 -12.34 -40.21 -10.36
N THR A 632 -12.52 -41.53 -10.57
CA THR A 632 -12.25 -42.19 -11.85
C THR A 632 -13.23 -41.72 -12.90
N LEU A 633 -14.52 -41.65 -12.54
CA LEU A 633 -15.57 -41.17 -13.43
C LEU A 633 -15.37 -39.69 -13.79
N HIS A 634 -14.97 -38.84 -12.82
CA HIS A 634 -14.59 -37.45 -13.09
C HIS A 634 -13.44 -37.36 -14.09
N SER A 635 -12.37 -38.16 -13.91
CA SER A 635 -11.23 -38.16 -14.85
C SER A 635 -11.62 -38.66 -16.25
N ALA A 636 -12.57 -39.62 -16.35
CA ALA A 636 -13.10 -40.05 -17.64
C ALA A 636 -13.85 -38.92 -18.36
N ASN A 637 -14.66 -38.16 -17.63
CA ASN A 637 -15.37 -37.00 -18.15
C ASN A 637 -14.37 -35.90 -18.63
N ASP A 638 -13.34 -35.61 -17.83
CA ASP A 638 -12.29 -34.65 -18.20
C ASP A 638 -11.56 -35.10 -19.47
N ALA A 639 -11.22 -36.39 -19.57
CA ALA A 639 -10.56 -36.97 -20.75
C ALA A 639 -11.46 -36.86 -22.00
N SER A 640 -12.73 -37.15 -21.86
CA SER A 640 -13.67 -37.06 -22.99
C SER A 640 -13.86 -35.62 -23.45
N THR A 641 -13.94 -34.68 -22.50
CA THR A 641 -14.05 -33.25 -22.79
C THR A 641 -12.79 -32.70 -23.51
N THR A 642 -11.62 -33.10 -23.03
CA THR A 642 -10.34 -32.70 -23.66
C THR A 642 -10.21 -33.28 -25.08
N LEU A 643 -10.63 -34.52 -25.30
CA LEU A 643 -10.70 -35.14 -26.63
C LEU A 643 -11.62 -34.35 -27.57
N ALA A 644 -12.78 -33.91 -27.08
CA ALA A 644 -13.72 -33.11 -27.87
C ALA A 644 -13.09 -31.78 -28.31
N TYR A 645 -12.36 -31.10 -27.45
CA TYR A 645 -11.59 -29.85 -27.81
C TYR A 645 -10.54 -30.12 -28.91
N LEU A 646 -9.96 -31.30 -28.96
CA LEU A 646 -9.02 -31.74 -30.00
C LEU A 646 -9.69 -32.25 -31.26
N GLY A 647 -11.03 -32.22 -31.37
CA GLY A 647 -11.79 -32.68 -32.52
C GLY A 647 -12.06 -34.18 -32.54
N GLY A 648 -11.70 -34.93 -31.50
CA GLY A 648 -11.88 -36.38 -31.37
C GLY A 648 -13.30 -36.80 -30.93
N HIS A 649 -14.35 -36.19 -31.48
CA HIS A 649 -15.73 -36.34 -31.02
C HIS A 649 -16.24 -37.80 -30.97
N ALA A 650 -15.80 -38.67 -31.88
CA ALA A 650 -16.18 -40.06 -31.89
C ALA A 650 -15.56 -40.87 -30.73
N GLU A 651 -14.36 -40.55 -30.32
CA GLU A 651 -13.67 -41.16 -29.19
C GLU A 651 -14.19 -40.62 -27.84
N ALA A 652 -14.37 -39.29 -27.78
CA ALA A 652 -15.00 -38.64 -26.64
C ALA A 652 -16.39 -39.25 -26.30
N ARG A 653 -17.20 -39.46 -27.31
CA ARG A 653 -18.52 -40.09 -27.11
C ARG A 653 -18.45 -41.53 -26.57
N ARG A 654 -17.50 -42.33 -27.03
CA ARG A 654 -17.27 -43.68 -26.52
C ARG A 654 -16.80 -43.75 -25.07
N MET A 655 -16.10 -42.73 -24.64
CA MET A 655 -15.66 -42.61 -23.23
C MET A 655 -16.79 -42.14 -22.30
N HIS A 656 -17.79 -41.44 -22.84
CA HIS A 656 -18.98 -41.00 -22.09
C HIS A 656 -20.04 -42.12 -21.94
N GLU A 657 -20.14 -43.05 -22.92
CA GLU A 657 -20.98 -44.25 -22.88
C GLU A 657 -20.35 -45.36 -22.03
#